data_b7011347936579210be07b27e83e24ab
#
_entry.id   b7011347936579210be07b27e83e24ab
#
_cell.length_a   1.000
_cell.length_b   1.000
_cell.length_c   1.000
_cell.angle_alpha   90.00
_cell.angle_beta   90.00
_cell.angle_gamma   90.00
#
_symmetry.space_group_name_H-M   'P 1'
#
loop_
_entity.id
_entity.type
_entity.pdbx_description
1 polymer ?
#
loop_
_entity_poly.entity_id
_entity_poly.type
_entity_poly.pdbx_seq_one_letter_code
_entity_poly.pdbx_strand_id
1 'polypeptide(L)'
;MRIFAQTLFDGERFTGPATVEIAAGRILAIHPGAANPDLELQHGILGPGLIDLHNNGAFGVDCASATPAEWDKFATGLAARGVTSVLPTIITQPLPAIAEAATRLRAAMARHPGLLGLHLEGPFLAPAKRGAHRADWLRLPDQAALDELLDGPAAAVLKLLTLAPELEYALPAIARLTASGIRVSLGHTNADAAQMRAGVAAGARLVTHLFNAQSPLGHRAPGAPGIGLTDPLLAPCLIVDGVHVDPALLQIAFAACPRAIAVTDSIALAGLEPGAELEFGGATAILGPDGVGHRADGTIAGAAITLDEGVRRMIFWGIAPEIALAAATSRPADALGLNLGRIAPGAAADLVWWSEDFQALQVWQAGQPGSPATPRGTEAPRLELLDLEARPTEEIIRLFLTQEATAQRALNSTSPALARLADAVAARLAAGGRLFYAGAGTSGRLGLLDAVECRPTFGVAPGLIVPLLAGGEGAFIQAAEGAEDDEDAARAALDAQRFCERDALVGIAASGSTPYTLAALRHAAGLGGLTGAIVNNTASPMAAAARIAVEILSGPEIIAGSTRLSAGSTEKIALNILSSTVMIRLNKTFGPFMVDMRASNAKLRRRAVRMVTGLTGVDEQTASLELEACDMHVKLAVLAIRLGLAPDLARARLAAAGGSLRRALTMD
;
A
#
# COMPACT_ATOMS: atom_id res chain seq x y z
N MET A 1 0.80 -11.16 -23.80
CA MET A 1 0.51 -9.95 -23.00
C MET A 1 1.76 -9.07 -22.98
N ARG A 2 1.58 -7.75 -23.18
CA ARG A 2 2.65 -6.76 -23.16
C ARG A 2 2.31 -5.71 -22.10
N ILE A 3 3.19 -5.54 -21.12
CA ILE A 3 3.03 -4.58 -20.01
C ILE A 3 4.07 -3.49 -20.17
N PHE A 4 3.64 -2.26 -20.35
CA PHE A 4 4.52 -1.09 -20.33
C PHE A 4 4.59 -0.50 -18.92
N ALA A 5 5.80 -0.15 -18.48
CA ALA A 5 6.08 0.55 -17.24
C ALA A 5 7.06 1.70 -17.44
N GLN A 6 6.84 2.85 -16.80
CA GLN A 6 7.77 3.98 -16.80
C GLN A 6 9.03 3.67 -16.00
N THR A 7 8.89 2.89 -14.92
CA THR A 7 9.99 2.44 -14.07
C THR A 7 9.92 0.93 -13.93
N LEU A 8 11.03 0.27 -14.25
CA LEU A 8 11.18 -1.17 -14.14
C LEU A 8 12.36 -1.48 -13.23
N PHE A 9 12.17 -2.41 -12.30
CA PHE A 9 13.25 -3.03 -11.53
C PHE A 9 13.55 -4.39 -12.15
N ASP A 10 14.76 -4.57 -12.71
CA ASP A 10 15.11 -5.80 -13.47
C ASP A 10 15.52 -6.99 -12.58
N GLY A 11 15.63 -6.77 -11.27
CA GLY A 11 16.12 -7.72 -10.28
C GLY A 11 17.46 -7.29 -9.66
N GLU A 12 18.12 -6.28 -10.24
CA GLU A 12 19.38 -5.71 -9.74
C GLU A 12 19.35 -4.19 -9.65
N ARG A 13 18.70 -3.52 -10.61
CA ARG A 13 18.68 -2.06 -10.71
C ARG A 13 17.39 -1.55 -11.33
N PHE A 14 17.11 -0.29 -11.09
CA PHE A 14 16.05 0.40 -11.81
C PHE A 14 16.50 0.74 -13.22
N THR A 15 15.57 0.57 -14.17
CA THR A 15 15.79 0.87 -15.58
C THR A 15 14.69 1.79 -16.11
N GLY A 16 14.97 2.46 -17.24
CA GLY A 16 14.05 3.42 -17.89
C GLY A 16 12.87 2.73 -18.57
N PRO A 17 11.96 3.49 -19.18
CA PRO A 17 10.67 2.96 -19.64
C PRO A 17 10.85 1.79 -20.62
N ALA A 18 10.11 0.71 -20.35
CA ALA A 18 10.17 -0.50 -21.15
C ALA A 18 8.82 -1.25 -21.20
N THR A 19 8.63 -2.04 -22.24
CA THR A 19 7.54 -2.98 -22.41
C THR A 19 8.03 -4.40 -22.22
N VAL A 20 7.47 -5.12 -21.25
CA VAL A 20 7.74 -6.53 -20.97
C VAL A 20 6.74 -7.39 -21.73
N GLU A 21 7.24 -8.24 -22.63
CA GLU A 21 6.42 -9.18 -23.40
C GLU A 21 6.40 -10.55 -22.73
N ILE A 22 5.20 -11.07 -22.49
CA ILE A 22 4.95 -12.30 -21.72
C ILE A 22 4.16 -13.29 -22.59
N ALA A 23 4.62 -14.53 -22.65
CA ALA A 23 3.88 -15.64 -23.24
C ALA A 23 4.20 -16.95 -22.53
N ALA A 24 3.20 -17.84 -22.45
CA ALA A 24 3.31 -19.15 -21.81
C ALA A 24 3.95 -19.11 -20.40
N GLY A 25 3.61 -18.09 -19.61
CA GLY A 25 4.10 -17.94 -18.25
C GLY A 25 5.55 -17.47 -18.13
N ARG A 26 6.18 -17.03 -19.23
CA ARG A 26 7.57 -16.57 -19.26
C ARG A 26 7.71 -15.21 -19.91
N ILE A 27 8.75 -14.50 -19.55
CA ILE A 27 9.17 -13.27 -20.22
C ILE A 27 9.84 -13.65 -21.53
N LEU A 28 9.28 -13.18 -22.65
CA LEU A 28 9.85 -13.42 -23.99
C LEU A 28 10.89 -12.37 -24.35
N ALA A 29 10.56 -11.10 -24.15
CA ALA A 29 11.40 -9.99 -24.57
C ALA A 29 11.12 -8.75 -23.69
N ILE A 30 12.08 -7.83 -23.70
CA ILE A 30 11.96 -6.51 -23.09
C ILE A 30 12.24 -5.49 -24.20
N HIS A 31 11.28 -4.65 -24.51
CA HIS A 31 11.38 -3.64 -25.56
C HIS A 31 11.55 -2.26 -24.94
N PRO A 32 12.52 -1.44 -25.39
CA PRO A 32 12.64 -0.06 -24.93
C PRO A 32 11.39 0.75 -25.26
N GLY A 33 10.92 1.55 -24.30
CA GLY A 33 9.73 2.40 -24.46
C GLY A 33 8.43 1.63 -24.59
N ALA A 34 7.37 2.33 -25.04
CA ALA A 34 6.05 1.77 -25.27
C ALA A 34 5.98 1.06 -26.62
N ALA A 35 5.97 -0.27 -26.61
CA ALA A 35 5.94 -1.12 -27.80
C ALA A 35 4.58 -1.87 -27.88
N ASN A 36 3.54 -1.18 -28.32
CA ASN A 36 2.15 -1.68 -28.44
C ASN A 36 1.70 -2.46 -27.20
N PRO A 37 1.64 -1.83 -26.01
CA PRO A 37 1.28 -2.49 -24.78
C PRO A 37 -0.20 -2.85 -24.73
N ASP A 38 -0.51 -4.00 -24.15
CA ASP A 38 -1.89 -4.39 -23.78
C ASP A 38 -2.31 -3.70 -22.45
N LEU A 39 -1.31 -3.39 -21.61
CA LEU A 39 -1.47 -2.72 -20.32
C LEU A 39 -0.38 -1.66 -20.12
N GLU A 40 -0.80 -0.44 -19.76
CA GLU A 40 0.12 0.65 -19.43
C GLU A 40 0.04 0.98 -17.93
N LEU A 41 1.17 0.87 -17.23
CA LEU A 41 1.29 1.26 -15.83
C LEU A 41 1.69 2.73 -15.76
N GLN A 42 0.73 3.58 -15.38
CA GLN A 42 0.89 5.05 -15.40
C GLN A 42 1.82 5.59 -14.30
N HIS A 43 2.05 4.80 -13.25
CA HIS A 43 2.88 5.17 -12.09
C HIS A 43 3.44 3.90 -11.41
N GLY A 44 4.30 4.10 -10.42
CA GLY A 44 4.88 3.00 -9.66
C GLY A 44 5.97 2.26 -10.42
N ILE A 45 6.28 1.05 -9.96
CA ILE A 45 7.42 0.25 -10.40
C ILE A 45 6.93 -1.15 -10.81
N LEU A 46 7.29 -1.62 -11.99
CA LEU A 46 7.16 -3.03 -12.34
C LEU A 46 8.43 -3.77 -11.95
N GLY A 47 8.31 -4.77 -11.08
CA GLY A 47 9.43 -5.60 -10.63
C GLY A 47 9.11 -7.08 -10.63
N PRO A 48 10.10 -7.95 -10.42
CA PRO A 48 9.86 -9.36 -10.18
C PRO A 48 9.19 -9.56 -8.82
N GLY A 49 8.50 -10.69 -8.68
CA GLY A 49 7.92 -11.09 -7.41
C GLY A 49 8.96 -11.41 -6.34
N LEU A 50 8.60 -11.17 -5.08
CA LEU A 50 9.46 -11.46 -3.94
C LEU A 50 9.56 -12.97 -3.69
N ILE A 51 10.71 -13.38 -3.14
CA ILE A 51 11.07 -14.77 -2.83
C ILE A 51 11.52 -14.86 -1.38
N ASP A 52 10.74 -15.55 -0.54
CA ASP A 52 11.06 -15.75 0.88
C ASP A 52 11.63 -17.17 1.11
N LEU A 53 12.88 -17.27 1.55
CA LEU A 53 13.55 -18.56 1.77
C LEU A 53 13.34 -19.13 3.16
N HIS A 54 12.72 -18.38 4.08
CA HIS A 54 12.52 -18.78 5.46
C HIS A 54 11.19 -18.25 5.99
N ASN A 55 10.16 -19.11 5.96
CA ASN A 55 8.83 -18.75 6.40
C ASN A 55 8.12 -19.96 7.01
N ASN A 56 7.94 -19.96 8.34
CA ASN A 56 7.31 -21.04 9.10
C ASN A 56 5.78 -20.99 9.05
N GLY A 57 5.21 -19.83 8.63
CA GLY A 57 3.77 -19.65 8.54
C GLY A 57 3.36 -18.19 8.41
N ALA A 58 2.10 -17.99 8.07
CA ALA A 58 1.44 -16.67 8.01
C ALA A 58 -0.08 -16.83 8.04
N PHE A 59 -0.80 -15.75 8.38
CA PHE A 59 -2.27 -15.67 8.34
C PHE A 59 -2.97 -16.74 9.18
N GLY A 60 -2.39 -17.15 10.32
CA GLY A 60 -2.92 -18.20 11.16
C GLY A 60 -2.60 -19.63 10.68
N VAL A 61 -1.72 -19.78 9.69
CA VAL A 61 -1.32 -21.07 9.12
C VAL A 61 0.10 -21.40 9.53
N ASP A 62 0.30 -22.56 10.16
CA ASP A 62 1.61 -23.16 10.45
C ASP A 62 1.97 -24.19 9.37
N CYS A 63 3.10 -23.99 8.68
CA CYS A 63 3.56 -24.85 7.59
C CYS A 63 3.77 -26.32 8.03
N ALA A 64 4.11 -26.56 9.29
CA ALA A 64 4.33 -27.91 9.81
C ALA A 64 3.04 -28.75 9.91
N SER A 65 1.88 -28.10 10.09
CA SER A 65 0.59 -28.78 10.33
C SER A 65 -0.47 -28.48 9.28
N ALA A 66 -0.22 -27.56 8.34
CA ALA A 66 -1.19 -27.02 7.40
C ALA A 66 -2.00 -28.07 6.64
N THR A 67 -3.30 -27.88 6.64
CA THR A 67 -4.29 -28.60 5.83
C THR A 67 -4.30 -28.10 4.39
N PRO A 68 -4.96 -28.80 3.44
CA PRO A 68 -5.06 -28.29 2.07
C PRO A 68 -5.68 -26.90 1.93
N ALA A 69 -6.72 -26.56 2.71
CA ALA A 69 -7.34 -25.23 2.68
C ALA A 69 -6.44 -24.15 3.31
N GLU A 70 -5.66 -24.49 4.34
CA GLU A 70 -4.69 -23.58 4.93
C GLU A 70 -3.52 -23.32 3.98
N TRP A 71 -3.06 -24.33 3.23
CA TRP A 71 -2.08 -24.11 2.17
C TRP A 71 -2.58 -23.15 1.09
N ASP A 72 -3.87 -23.24 0.69
CA ASP A 72 -4.47 -22.32 -0.27
C ASP A 72 -4.50 -20.89 0.31
N LYS A 73 -4.89 -20.74 1.59
CA LYS A 73 -4.88 -19.44 2.30
C LYS A 73 -3.47 -18.85 2.40
N PHE A 74 -2.48 -19.66 2.78
CA PHE A 74 -1.08 -19.24 2.91
C PHE A 74 -0.50 -18.76 1.57
N ALA A 75 -0.59 -19.59 0.54
CA ALA A 75 -0.01 -19.29 -0.77
C ALA A 75 -0.68 -18.07 -1.43
N THR A 76 -2.02 -17.98 -1.40
CA THR A 76 -2.75 -16.85 -1.99
C THR A 76 -2.55 -15.57 -1.19
N GLY A 77 -2.49 -15.64 0.15
CA GLY A 77 -2.24 -14.50 1.01
C GLY A 77 -0.86 -13.88 0.81
N LEU A 78 0.18 -14.68 0.65
CA LEU A 78 1.54 -14.22 0.33
C LEU A 78 1.61 -13.65 -1.09
N ALA A 79 1.06 -14.37 -2.08
CA ALA A 79 1.03 -13.89 -3.47
C ALA A 79 0.34 -12.54 -3.59
N ALA A 80 -0.79 -12.33 -2.92
CA ALA A 80 -1.51 -11.06 -2.93
C ALA A 80 -0.66 -9.87 -2.42
N ARG A 81 0.38 -10.13 -1.63
CA ARG A 81 1.34 -9.14 -1.12
C ARG A 81 2.62 -9.02 -1.97
N GLY A 82 2.64 -9.68 -3.12
CA GLY A 82 3.81 -9.66 -4.03
C GLY A 82 4.88 -10.71 -3.69
N VAL A 83 4.69 -11.56 -2.68
CA VAL A 83 5.56 -12.70 -2.39
C VAL A 83 5.11 -13.87 -3.26
N THR A 84 5.63 -13.93 -4.49
CA THR A 84 5.20 -14.91 -5.50
C THR A 84 5.82 -16.28 -5.30
N SER A 85 6.90 -16.36 -4.52
CA SER A 85 7.65 -17.58 -4.27
C SER A 85 8.08 -17.67 -2.80
N VAL A 86 7.99 -18.87 -2.22
CA VAL A 86 8.35 -19.10 -0.83
C VAL A 86 8.89 -20.51 -0.64
N LEU A 87 9.86 -20.67 0.27
CA LEU A 87 10.23 -21.94 0.88
C LEU A 87 9.52 -22.08 2.23
N PRO A 88 8.38 -22.78 2.32
CA PRO A 88 7.83 -23.17 3.60
C PRO A 88 8.88 -23.83 4.46
N THR A 89 8.99 -23.35 5.71
CA THR A 89 10.00 -23.81 6.65
C THR A 89 9.35 -24.65 7.76
N ILE A 90 10.01 -25.73 8.12
CA ILE A 90 9.63 -26.56 9.25
C ILE A 90 10.80 -26.58 10.22
N ILE A 91 10.57 -26.10 11.44
CA ILE A 91 11.54 -26.20 12.52
C ILE A 91 11.70 -27.65 12.97
N THR A 92 12.72 -27.91 13.79
CA THR A 92 13.02 -29.25 14.35
C THR A 92 11.77 -29.99 14.84
N GLN A 93 11.52 -31.15 14.27
CA GLN A 93 10.49 -32.11 14.65
C GLN A 93 11.03 -33.55 14.53
N PRO A 94 10.35 -34.56 15.10
CA PRO A 94 10.63 -35.95 14.80
C PRO A 94 10.56 -36.25 13.30
N LEU A 95 11.49 -37.03 12.75
CA LEU A 95 11.56 -37.30 11.29
C LEU A 95 10.25 -37.86 10.70
N PRO A 96 9.48 -38.72 11.39
CA PRO A 96 8.16 -39.11 10.86
C PRO A 96 7.19 -37.97 10.70
N ALA A 97 7.15 -36.97 11.60
CA ALA A 97 6.30 -35.80 11.49
C ALA A 97 6.74 -34.89 10.30
N ILE A 98 8.03 -34.77 10.07
CA ILE A 98 8.59 -34.08 8.89
C ILE A 98 8.15 -34.79 7.60
N ALA A 99 8.16 -36.12 7.55
CA ALA A 99 7.72 -36.90 6.40
C ALA A 99 6.23 -36.69 6.08
N GLU A 100 5.38 -36.62 7.10
CA GLU A 100 3.95 -36.30 6.94
C GLU A 100 3.74 -34.87 6.41
N ALA A 101 4.41 -33.88 6.99
CA ALA A 101 4.34 -32.49 6.56
C ALA A 101 4.85 -32.32 5.12
N ALA A 102 5.94 -32.96 4.75
CA ALA A 102 6.48 -32.98 3.39
C ALA A 102 5.50 -33.57 2.37
N THR A 103 4.74 -34.61 2.78
CA THR A 103 3.69 -35.20 1.93
C THR A 103 2.55 -34.21 1.68
N ARG A 104 2.10 -33.50 2.72
CA ARG A 104 1.08 -32.44 2.58
C ARG A 104 1.58 -31.27 1.71
N LEU A 105 2.81 -30.81 1.93
CA LEU A 105 3.43 -29.76 1.12
C LEU A 105 3.52 -30.16 -0.36
N ARG A 106 3.94 -31.39 -0.65
CA ARG A 106 4.01 -31.89 -2.04
C ARG A 106 2.65 -31.82 -2.75
N ALA A 107 1.57 -32.14 -2.07
CA ALA A 107 0.22 -32.02 -2.62
C ALA A 107 -0.18 -30.55 -2.83
N ALA A 108 0.26 -29.65 -1.96
CA ALA A 108 0.03 -28.19 -2.11
C ALA A 108 0.82 -27.59 -3.27
N MET A 109 2.08 -27.99 -3.46
CA MET A 109 2.95 -27.55 -4.56
C MET A 109 2.35 -27.81 -5.94
N ALA A 110 1.56 -28.88 -6.10
CA ALA A 110 0.87 -29.19 -7.36
C ALA A 110 -0.20 -28.15 -7.72
N ARG A 111 -0.75 -27.44 -6.73
CA ARG A 111 -1.76 -26.38 -6.92
C ARG A 111 -1.15 -24.98 -6.89
N HIS A 112 -0.06 -24.80 -6.17
CA HIS A 112 0.59 -23.50 -5.94
C HIS A 112 2.07 -23.56 -6.37
N PRO A 113 2.39 -23.22 -7.63
CA PRO A 113 3.77 -23.23 -8.14
C PRO A 113 4.75 -22.33 -7.38
N GLY A 114 4.23 -21.31 -6.67
CA GLY A 114 5.04 -20.45 -5.79
C GLY A 114 5.57 -21.12 -4.53
N LEU A 115 5.07 -22.31 -4.15
CA LEU A 115 5.66 -23.15 -3.10
C LEU A 115 6.86 -23.90 -3.69
N LEU A 116 8.08 -23.39 -3.47
CA LEU A 116 9.29 -23.85 -4.17
C LEU A 116 9.82 -25.22 -3.69
N GLY A 117 9.39 -25.65 -2.52
CA GLY A 117 9.84 -26.84 -1.83
C GLY A 117 9.88 -26.63 -0.32
N LEU A 118 10.68 -27.42 0.39
CA LEU A 118 10.82 -27.39 1.85
C LEU A 118 12.18 -26.81 2.25
N HIS A 119 12.18 -25.87 3.18
CA HIS A 119 13.32 -25.58 4.04
C HIS A 119 13.14 -26.32 5.36
N LEU A 120 14.09 -27.20 5.70
CA LEU A 120 14.11 -27.89 6.97
C LEU A 120 15.12 -27.21 7.90
N GLU A 121 14.64 -26.61 8.99
CA GLU A 121 15.48 -25.97 9.98
C GLU A 121 15.76 -26.92 11.14
N GLY A 122 16.90 -27.59 11.07
CA GLY A 122 17.24 -28.73 11.94
C GLY A 122 16.77 -30.05 11.33
N PRO A 123 16.76 -31.14 12.13
CA PRO A 123 17.02 -31.25 13.58
C PRO A 123 18.51 -31.27 13.97
N PHE A 124 19.42 -31.03 13.07
CA PHE A 124 20.86 -31.12 13.23
C PHE A 124 21.47 -29.81 13.73
N LEU A 125 21.03 -29.34 14.90
CA LEU A 125 21.38 -28.03 15.47
C LEU A 125 22.22 -28.19 16.74
N ALA A 126 23.06 -27.19 17.03
CA ALA A 126 23.84 -27.17 18.27
C ALA A 126 22.94 -26.96 19.49
N PRO A 127 22.97 -27.85 20.52
CA PRO A 127 22.08 -27.72 21.67
C PRO A 127 22.19 -26.36 22.40
N ALA A 128 23.41 -25.77 22.44
CA ALA A 128 23.65 -24.47 23.07
C ALA A 128 23.05 -23.29 22.27
N LYS A 129 22.69 -23.53 21.02
CA LYS A 129 22.15 -22.51 20.10
C LYS A 129 20.80 -22.91 19.50
N ARG A 130 20.07 -23.80 20.16
CA ARG A 130 18.81 -24.33 19.68
C ARG A 130 17.67 -23.29 19.57
N GLY A 131 17.77 -22.15 20.24
CA GLY A 131 16.70 -21.15 20.23
C GLY A 131 15.35 -21.72 20.67
N ALA A 132 14.33 -21.52 19.84
CA ALA A 132 12.95 -21.98 20.06
C ALA A 132 12.76 -23.51 19.84
N HIS A 133 13.75 -24.20 19.27
CA HIS A 133 13.64 -25.64 18.97
C HIS A 133 13.65 -26.52 20.25
N ARG A 134 12.87 -27.57 20.25
CA ARG A 134 12.81 -28.52 21.37
C ARG A 134 14.07 -29.36 21.44
N ALA A 135 14.70 -29.40 22.64
CA ALA A 135 15.96 -30.08 22.85
C ALA A 135 15.85 -31.61 22.66
N ASP A 136 14.69 -32.18 23.01
CA ASP A 136 14.41 -33.62 22.93
C ASP A 136 14.22 -34.12 21.48
N TRP A 137 14.10 -33.23 20.51
CA TRP A 137 13.98 -33.53 19.08
C TRP A 137 15.26 -33.30 18.28
N LEU A 138 16.31 -32.75 18.92
CA LEU A 138 17.61 -32.57 18.26
C LEU A 138 18.27 -33.91 18.00
N ARG A 139 18.93 -34.03 16.87
CA ARG A 139 19.66 -35.25 16.44
C ARG A 139 21.02 -34.88 15.88
N LEU A 140 21.92 -35.84 15.87
CA LEU A 140 23.15 -35.78 15.06
C LEU A 140 22.82 -36.13 13.60
N PRO A 141 23.54 -35.53 12.63
CA PRO A 141 23.39 -35.84 11.22
C PRO A 141 24.15 -37.12 10.82
N ASP A 142 23.87 -38.20 11.54
CA ASP A 142 24.47 -39.52 11.28
C ASP A 142 23.90 -40.18 10.01
N GLN A 143 24.49 -41.28 9.59
CA GLN A 143 24.10 -42.00 8.38
C GLN A 143 22.60 -42.38 8.40
N ALA A 144 22.13 -42.90 9.56
CA ALA A 144 20.76 -43.38 9.67
C ALA A 144 19.73 -42.26 9.58
N ALA A 145 20.00 -41.11 10.23
CA ALA A 145 19.14 -39.95 10.14
C ALA A 145 19.09 -39.37 8.72
N LEU A 146 20.21 -39.39 8.02
CA LEU A 146 20.25 -38.91 6.61
C LEU A 146 19.56 -39.88 5.65
N ASP A 147 19.69 -41.21 5.87
CA ASP A 147 18.96 -42.21 5.07
C ASP A 147 17.44 -42.05 5.25
N GLU A 148 16.97 -41.93 6.49
CA GLU A 148 15.56 -41.70 6.80
C GLU A 148 15.02 -40.44 6.11
N LEU A 149 15.82 -39.35 6.06
CA LEU A 149 15.45 -38.07 5.43
C LEU A 149 15.48 -38.14 3.90
N LEU A 150 16.55 -38.74 3.33
CA LEU A 150 16.81 -38.72 1.86
C LEU A 150 16.09 -39.83 1.11
N ASP A 151 15.73 -40.93 1.79
CA ASP A 151 14.95 -42.04 1.21
C ASP A 151 13.43 -41.89 1.52
N GLY A 152 13.07 -40.93 2.39
CA GLY A 152 11.70 -40.67 2.81
C GLY A 152 10.97 -39.65 1.93
N PRO A 153 9.70 -39.37 2.25
CA PRO A 153 8.85 -38.39 1.51
C PRO A 153 9.45 -37.00 1.45
N ALA A 154 10.28 -36.59 2.40
CA ALA A 154 10.91 -35.27 2.45
C ALA A 154 11.89 -35.05 1.28
N ALA A 155 12.57 -36.10 0.81
CA ALA A 155 13.53 -36.02 -0.30
C ALA A 155 12.94 -35.38 -1.57
N ALA A 156 11.66 -35.61 -1.84
CA ALA A 156 10.99 -35.11 -3.04
C ALA A 156 10.77 -33.59 -3.03
N VAL A 157 10.77 -32.96 -1.86
CA VAL A 157 10.45 -31.53 -1.68
C VAL A 157 11.56 -30.74 -1.00
N LEU A 158 12.52 -31.39 -0.35
CA LEU A 158 13.60 -30.72 0.39
C LEU A 158 14.54 -29.96 -0.57
N LYS A 159 14.64 -28.65 -0.37
CA LYS A 159 15.49 -27.75 -1.18
C LYS A 159 16.59 -27.11 -0.35
N LEU A 160 16.33 -26.84 0.91
CA LEU A 160 17.24 -26.17 1.83
C LEU A 160 17.22 -26.89 3.19
N LEU A 161 18.39 -27.10 3.80
CA LEU A 161 18.51 -27.66 5.12
C LEU A 161 19.49 -26.83 5.95
N THR A 162 19.06 -26.41 7.15
CA THR A 162 19.88 -25.73 8.15
C THR A 162 20.49 -26.73 9.13
N LEU A 163 21.82 -26.64 9.33
CA LEU A 163 22.53 -27.45 10.34
C LEU A 163 23.74 -26.70 10.91
N ALA A 164 24.22 -27.18 12.07
CA ALA A 164 25.40 -26.67 12.76
C ALA A 164 26.66 -27.44 12.31
N PRO A 165 27.69 -26.77 11.75
CA PRO A 165 28.85 -27.44 11.13
C PRO A 165 29.81 -28.07 12.17
N GLU A 166 29.73 -27.66 13.43
CA GLU A 166 30.54 -28.19 14.52
C GLU A 166 30.06 -29.55 15.08
N LEU A 167 28.87 -30.01 14.67
CA LEU A 167 28.36 -31.29 15.14
C LEU A 167 29.17 -32.47 14.61
N GLU A 168 29.20 -33.55 15.37
CA GLU A 168 29.72 -34.83 14.89
C GLU A 168 28.95 -35.25 13.62
N TYR A 169 29.65 -35.76 12.62
CA TYR A 169 29.14 -36.15 11.28
C TYR A 169 28.66 -34.97 10.40
N ALA A 170 28.71 -33.69 10.84
CA ALA A 170 28.16 -32.58 10.08
C ALA A 170 28.84 -32.38 8.71
N LEU A 171 30.16 -32.45 8.64
CA LEU A 171 30.87 -32.23 7.37
C LEU A 171 30.55 -33.28 6.30
N PRO A 172 30.60 -34.62 6.61
CA PRO A 172 30.10 -35.63 5.68
C PRO A 172 28.62 -35.45 5.30
N ALA A 173 27.78 -35.05 6.25
CA ALA A 173 26.37 -34.78 5.99
C ALA A 173 26.18 -33.61 5.00
N ILE A 174 26.91 -32.50 5.17
CA ILE A 174 26.88 -31.37 4.24
C ILE A 174 27.26 -31.84 2.83
N ALA A 175 28.34 -32.60 2.69
CA ALA A 175 28.79 -33.10 1.40
C ALA A 175 27.73 -34.00 0.74
N ARG A 176 27.11 -34.91 1.50
CA ARG A 176 26.05 -35.79 1.00
C ARG A 176 24.78 -35.05 0.58
N LEU A 177 24.29 -34.09 1.39
CA LEU A 177 23.14 -33.26 1.08
C LEU A 177 23.37 -32.46 -0.19
N THR A 178 24.55 -31.86 -0.30
CA THR A 178 24.95 -31.08 -1.50
C THR A 178 25.00 -31.95 -2.74
N ALA A 179 25.58 -33.16 -2.64
CA ALA A 179 25.61 -34.13 -3.74
C ALA A 179 24.21 -34.59 -4.17
N SER A 180 23.24 -34.59 -3.25
CA SER A 180 21.81 -34.86 -3.52
C SER A 180 21.05 -33.63 -4.09
N GLY A 181 21.73 -32.51 -4.36
CA GLY A 181 21.13 -31.29 -4.91
C GLY A 181 20.41 -30.41 -3.88
N ILE A 182 20.56 -30.69 -2.59
CA ILE A 182 19.99 -29.93 -1.50
C ILE A 182 20.96 -28.83 -1.11
N ARG A 183 20.48 -27.58 -1.00
CA ARG A 183 21.26 -26.47 -0.48
C ARG A 183 21.44 -26.63 1.02
N VAL A 184 22.64 -26.35 1.53
CA VAL A 184 22.93 -26.38 2.95
C VAL A 184 23.20 -24.99 3.47
N SER A 185 22.50 -24.63 4.56
CA SER A 185 22.65 -23.39 5.31
C SER A 185 23.28 -23.67 6.66
N LEU A 186 24.24 -22.87 7.07
CA LEU A 186 24.86 -22.96 8.39
C LEU A 186 24.08 -22.09 9.38
N GLY A 187 23.56 -22.67 10.44
CA GLY A 187 22.76 -21.95 11.42
C GLY A 187 22.57 -22.71 12.72
N HIS A 188 22.00 -22.04 13.73
CA HIS A 188 21.87 -22.60 15.08
C HIS A 188 23.17 -23.24 15.60
N THR A 189 24.24 -22.45 15.48
CA THR A 189 25.62 -22.92 15.60
C THR A 189 26.45 -22.12 16.59
N ASN A 190 27.28 -22.77 17.35
CA ASN A 190 28.30 -22.13 18.14
C ASN A 190 29.71 -22.25 17.50
N ALA A 191 29.74 -22.56 16.19
CA ALA A 191 30.96 -22.76 15.44
C ALA A 191 31.88 -21.54 15.50
N ASP A 192 33.16 -21.77 15.58
CA ASP A 192 34.19 -20.79 15.36
C ASP A 192 34.44 -20.54 13.85
N ALA A 193 35.35 -19.65 13.53
CA ALA A 193 35.67 -19.31 12.14
C ALA A 193 36.25 -20.49 11.35
N ALA A 194 36.98 -21.40 11.98
CA ALA A 194 37.58 -22.57 11.32
C ALA A 194 36.50 -23.60 10.98
N GLN A 195 35.59 -23.85 11.91
CA GLN A 195 34.47 -24.76 11.74
C GLN A 195 33.48 -24.23 10.67
N MET A 196 33.20 -22.93 10.66
CA MET A 196 32.40 -22.32 9.59
C MET A 196 33.03 -22.53 8.21
N ARG A 197 34.34 -22.25 8.05
CA ARG A 197 35.05 -22.48 6.78
C ARG A 197 35.09 -23.98 6.39
N ALA A 198 35.18 -24.89 7.35
CA ALA A 198 35.09 -26.32 7.07
C ALA A 198 33.70 -26.70 6.51
N GLY A 199 32.62 -26.12 7.07
CA GLY A 199 31.27 -26.27 6.52
C GLY A 199 31.14 -25.75 5.08
N VAL A 200 31.74 -24.58 4.77
CA VAL A 200 31.79 -24.03 3.40
C VAL A 200 32.57 -24.96 2.46
N ALA A 201 33.72 -25.46 2.89
CA ALA A 201 34.54 -26.41 2.12
C ALA A 201 33.78 -27.72 1.84
N ALA A 202 32.94 -28.18 2.77
CA ALA A 202 32.08 -29.36 2.62
C ALA A 202 30.89 -29.13 1.66
N GLY A 203 30.56 -27.87 1.31
CA GLY A 203 29.53 -27.56 0.33
C GLY A 203 28.41 -26.60 0.77
N ALA A 204 28.43 -26.12 2.02
CA ALA A 204 27.44 -25.13 2.48
C ALA A 204 27.58 -23.81 1.69
N ARG A 205 26.44 -23.15 1.43
CA ARG A 205 26.38 -21.90 0.62
C ARG A 205 25.55 -20.79 1.24
N LEU A 206 24.78 -21.07 2.30
CA LEU A 206 23.97 -20.07 2.99
C LEU A 206 24.33 -20.01 4.48
N VAL A 207 23.91 -18.91 5.11
CA VAL A 207 23.88 -18.80 6.58
C VAL A 207 22.46 -18.40 6.99
N THR A 208 21.85 -19.20 7.88
CA THR A 208 20.48 -19.00 8.35
C THR A 208 20.43 -17.83 9.32
N HIS A 209 19.47 -16.91 9.15
CA HIS A 209 19.17 -15.76 10.02
C HIS A 209 20.38 -15.21 10.78
N LEU A 210 21.35 -14.69 10.02
CA LEU A 210 22.64 -14.19 10.51
C LEU A 210 22.47 -13.33 11.79
N PHE A 211 23.34 -13.52 12.77
CA PHE A 211 23.35 -13.00 14.13
C PHE A 211 22.45 -13.76 15.14
N ASN A 212 21.37 -14.41 14.70
CA ASN A 212 20.44 -15.07 15.57
C ASN A 212 20.86 -16.54 15.83
N ALA A 213 20.80 -16.96 17.10
CA ALA A 213 21.20 -18.33 17.52
C ALA A 213 22.58 -18.76 17.00
N GLN A 214 23.57 -17.87 17.01
CA GLN A 214 24.93 -18.11 16.50
C GLN A 214 26.02 -17.71 17.52
N SER A 215 27.27 -18.11 17.25
CA SER A 215 28.44 -17.56 17.95
C SER A 215 28.55 -16.05 17.69
N PRO A 216 28.96 -15.23 18.67
CA PRO A 216 28.96 -13.76 18.52
C PRO A 216 30.02 -13.24 17.55
N LEU A 217 29.76 -12.08 16.95
CA LEU A 217 30.73 -11.32 16.19
C LEU A 217 31.69 -10.59 17.14
N GLY A 218 32.95 -11.03 17.18
CA GLY A 218 33.98 -10.38 17.98
C GLY A 218 35.20 -9.99 17.14
N HIS A 219 35.91 -8.92 17.55
CA HIS A 219 37.05 -8.38 16.81
C HIS A 219 38.26 -9.33 16.74
N ARG A 220 38.37 -10.33 17.60
CA ARG A 220 39.42 -11.36 17.61
C ARG A 220 38.89 -12.76 17.31
N ALA A 221 37.57 -12.97 17.48
CA ALA A 221 36.86 -14.21 17.20
C ALA A 221 35.61 -13.84 16.37
N PRO A 222 35.70 -13.82 15.03
CA PRO A 222 34.61 -13.30 14.19
C PRO A 222 33.33 -14.13 14.22
N GLY A 223 33.42 -15.36 14.72
CA GLY A 223 32.26 -16.26 14.83
C GLY A 223 31.59 -16.57 13.49
N ALA A 224 30.39 -17.09 13.54
CA ALA A 224 29.60 -17.36 12.36
C ALA A 224 29.25 -16.07 11.57
N PRO A 225 28.87 -14.94 12.22
CA PRO A 225 28.54 -13.71 11.47
C PRO A 225 29.69 -13.14 10.69
N GLY A 226 30.91 -13.13 11.25
CA GLY A 226 32.08 -12.61 10.55
C GLY A 226 32.41 -13.41 9.29
N ILE A 227 32.32 -14.73 9.34
CA ILE A 227 32.51 -15.60 8.17
C ILE A 227 31.34 -15.47 7.19
N GLY A 228 30.10 -15.43 7.69
CA GLY A 228 28.91 -15.25 6.86
C GLY A 228 28.94 -14.00 6.01
N LEU A 229 29.45 -12.89 6.55
CA LEU A 229 29.56 -11.61 5.82
C LEU A 229 30.75 -11.56 4.84
N THR A 230 31.86 -12.27 5.13
CA THR A 230 33.12 -12.09 4.40
C THR A 230 33.46 -13.21 3.45
N ASP A 231 32.97 -14.44 3.66
CA ASP A 231 33.25 -15.55 2.76
C ASP A 231 32.51 -15.39 1.43
N PRO A 232 33.21 -15.37 0.28
CA PRO A 232 32.60 -15.09 -1.04
C PRO A 232 31.64 -16.19 -1.51
N LEU A 233 31.65 -17.36 -0.92
CA LEU A 233 30.78 -18.48 -1.27
C LEU A 233 29.48 -18.52 -0.46
N LEU A 234 29.38 -17.72 0.62
CA LEU A 234 28.21 -17.70 1.47
C LEU A 234 27.24 -16.55 1.10
N ALA A 235 25.96 -16.85 1.12
CA ALA A 235 24.86 -15.89 1.08
C ALA A 235 24.17 -15.88 2.46
N PRO A 236 24.43 -14.89 3.32
CA PRO A 236 23.76 -14.79 4.61
C PRO A 236 22.31 -14.34 4.45
N CYS A 237 21.39 -15.06 5.12
CA CYS A 237 19.99 -14.65 5.26
C CYS A 237 19.85 -13.78 6.52
N LEU A 238 19.08 -12.71 6.45
CA LEU A 238 18.85 -11.77 7.55
C LEU A 238 17.34 -11.57 7.76
N ILE A 239 16.90 -11.67 9.01
CA ILE A 239 15.53 -11.32 9.39
C ILE A 239 15.39 -9.81 9.33
N VAL A 240 14.40 -9.33 8.58
CA VAL A 240 14.27 -7.90 8.26
C VAL A 240 13.08 -7.24 8.99
N ASP A 241 12.84 -7.66 10.23
CA ASP A 241 11.78 -7.10 11.08
C ASP A 241 12.24 -5.92 11.97
N GLY A 242 13.56 -5.71 12.13
CA GLY A 242 14.14 -4.66 12.96
C GLY A 242 14.14 -4.96 14.46
N VAL A 243 13.68 -6.14 14.85
CA VAL A 243 13.65 -6.61 16.25
C VAL A 243 14.67 -7.75 16.47
N HIS A 244 14.68 -8.76 15.59
CA HIS A 244 15.68 -9.83 15.62
C HIS A 244 17.09 -9.32 15.30
N VAL A 245 17.19 -8.32 14.44
CA VAL A 245 18.43 -7.63 14.08
C VAL A 245 18.15 -6.13 14.07
N ASP A 246 18.94 -5.39 14.85
CA ASP A 246 18.85 -3.93 14.90
C ASP A 246 19.05 -3.32 13.49
N PRO A 247 18.27 -2.30 13.09
CA PRO A 247 18.37 -1.67 11.78
C PRO A 247 19.80 -1.20 11.42
N ALA A 248 20.60 -0.73 12.39
CA ALA A 248 21.98 -0.34 12.12
C ALA A 248 22.85 -1.54 11.72
N LEU A 249 22.63 -2.72 12.31
CA LEU A 249 23.32 -3.95 11.92
C LEU A 249 22.85 -4.46 10.56
N LEU A 250 21.58 -4.31 10.22
CA LEU A 250 21.07 -4.59 8.87
C LEU A 250 21.76 -3.71 7.83
N GLN A 251 21.84 -2.40 8.06
CA GLN A 251 22.57 -1.48 7.18
C GLN A 251 24.03 -1.93 6.96
N ILE A 252 24.74 -2.28 8.03
CA ILE A 252 26.13 -2.76 7.96
C ILE A 252 26.20 -4.07 7.15
N ALA A 253 25.32 -5.02 7.42
CA ALA A 253 25.34 -6.33 6.79
C ALA A 253 25.07 -6.24 5.26
N PHE A 254 24.05 -5.47 4.86
CA PHE A 254 23.71 -5.28 3.45
C PHE A 254 24.75 -4.44 2.69
N ALA A 255 25.42 -3.50 3.37
CA ALA A 255 26.55 -2.76 2.80
C ALA A 255 27.81 -3.63 2.65
N ALA A 256 28.08 -4.51 3.62
CA ALA A 256 29.27 -5.36 3.64
C ALA A 256 29.14 -6.57 2.70
N CYS A 257 27.93 -7.12 2.50
CA CYS A 257 27.73 -8.35 1.76
C CYS A 257 26.70 -8.17 0.62
N PRO A 258 27.14 -8.00 -0.65
CA PRO A 258 26.22 -7.86 -1.79
C PRO A 258 25.39 -9.12 -2.07
N ARG A 259 25.67 -10.25 -1.44
CA ARG A 259 24.91 -11.51 -1.57
C ARG A 259 23.90 -11.72 -0.44
N ALA A 260 23.82 -10.79 0.52
CA ALA A 260 22.89 -10.87 1.63
C ALA A 260 21.44 -10.96 1.15
N ILE A 261 20.68 -11.85 1.77
CA ILE A 261 19.29 -12.20 1.44
C ILE A 261 18.38 -11.72 2.56
N ALA A 262 17.28 -11.09 2.20
CA ALA A 262 16.21 -10.76 3.15
C ALA A 262 15.27 -11.97 3.30
N VAL A 263 15.00 -12.34 4.53
CA VAL A 263 14.02 -13.38 4.89
C VAL A 263 13.12 -12.87 6.00
N THR A 264 11.95 -13.50 6.17
CA THR A 264 11.06 -13.14 7.28
C THR A 264 11.32 -13.93 8.54
N ASP A 265 11.58 -15.21 8.44
CA ASP A 265 11.51 -16.16 9.56
C ASP A 265 10.16 -16.04 10.30
N SER A 266 9.12 -15.77 9.52
CA SER A 266 7.78 -15.56 10.03
C SER A 266 7.16 -16.83 10.54
N ILE A 267 6.32 -16.68 11.58
CA ILE A 267 5.45 -17.71 12.11
C ILE A 267 3.98 -17.40 11.73
N ALA A 268 3.08 -18.29 12.07
CA ALA A 268 1.65 -18.19 11.73
C ALA A 268 0.97 -16.88 12.19
N LEU A 269 1.59 -16.10 13.08
CA LEU A 269 1.12 -14.80 13.54
C LEU A 269 1.25 -13.69 12.49
N ALA A 270 2.07 -13.86 11.46
CA ALA A 270 2.25 -12.85 10.41
C ALA A 270 0.91 -12.54 9.71
N GLY A 271 0.60 -11.25 9.61
CA GLY A 271 -0.65 -10.78 9.00
C GLY A 271 -1.89 -10.88 9.88
N LEU A 272 -1.75 -11.21 11.16
CA LEU A 272 -2.81 -11.12 12.18
C LEU A 272 -2.71 -9.81 12.96
N GLU A 273 -3.73 -9.52 13.75
CA GLU A 273 -3.77 -8.34 14.62
C GLU A 273 -2.96 -8.57 15.92
N PRO A 274 -2.35 -7.54 16.52
CA PRO A 274 -1.69 -7.61 17.81
C PRO A 274 -2.60 -8.20 18.88
N GLY A 275 -2.04 -9.08 19.73
CA GLY A 275 -2.78 -9.84 20.73
C GLY A 275 -3.27 -11.21 20.23
N ALA A 276 -3.11 -11.54 18.95
CA ALA A 276 -3.39 -12.89 18.44
C ALA A 276 -2.46 -13.92 19.11
N GLU A 277 -2.99 -15.09 19.43
CA GLU A 277 -2.28 -16.18 20.10
C GLU A 277 -2.27 -17.44 19.24
N LEU A 278 -1.14 -18.09 19.11
CA LEU A 278 -0.99 -19.35 18.38
C LEU A 278 0.09 -20.26 19.02
N GLU A 279 -0.01 -21.56 18.79
CA GLU A 279 1.02 -22.52 19.21
C GLU A 279 2.16 -22.54 18.18
N PHE A 280 3.41 -22.41 18.64
CA PHE A 280 4.60 -22.55 17.82
C PHE A 280 5.74 -23.23 18.60
N GLY A 281 6.31 -24.28 18.03
CA GLY A 281 7.40 -25.04 18.67
C GLY A 281 7.02 -25.66 20.00
N GLY A 282 5.73 -25.97 20.22
CA GLY A 282 5.20 -26.58 21.44
C GLY A 282 5.01 -25.60 22.60
N ALA A 283 4.89 -24.31 22.31
CA ALA A 283 4.54 -23.28 23.29
C ALA A 283 3.68 -22.19 22.63
N THR A 284 2.83 -21.53 23.44
CA THR A 284 2.01 -20.41 22.99
C THR A 284 2.89 -19.21 22.68
N ALA A 285 2.68 -18.61 21.50
CA ALA A 285 3.25 -17.33 21.09
C ALA A 285 2.12 -16.30 20.94
N ILE A 286 2.34 -15.10 21.46
CA ILE A 286 1.39 -13.97 21.41
C ILE A 286 2.01 -12.88 20.54
N LEU A 287 1.25 -12.36 19.59
CA LEU A 287 1.68 -11.24 18.73
C LEU A 287 1.78 -9.97 19.54
N GLY A 288 2.98 -9.48 19.72
CA GLY A 288 3.25 -8.19 20.36
C GLY A 288 2.94 -6.99 19.45
N PRO A 289 2.84 -5.79 20.04
CA PRO A 289 2.68 -4.55 19.27
C PRO A 289 3.90 -4.22 18.40
N ASP A 290 5.06 -4.79 18.70
CA ASP A 290 6.32 -4.68 17.93
C ASP A 290 6.32 -5.52 16.63
N GLY A 291 5.26 -6.29 16.39
CA GLY A 291 5.15 -7.16 15.21
C GLY A 291 5.95 -8.45 15.32
N VAL A 292 6.19 -8.93 16.54
CA VAL A 292 6.93 -10.16 16.83
C VAL A 292 6.10 -11.06 17.75
N GLY A 293 6.22 -12.36 17.56
CA GLY A 293 5.63 -13.36 18.46
C GLY A 293 6.48 -13.53 19.71
N HIS A 294 5.90 -13.29 20.89
CA HIS A 294 6.55 -13.48 22.19
C HIS A 294 5.97 -14.66 22.95
N ARG A 295 6.81 -15.40 23.64
CA ARG A 295 6.39 -16.38 24.65
C ARG A 295 6.10 -15.68 25.98
N ALA A 296 5.42 -16.37 26.89
CA ALA A 296 5.07 -15.84 28.21
C ALA A 296 6.31 -15.42 29.05
N ASP A 297 7.48 -15.98 28.80
CA ASP A 297 8.74 -15.62 29.46
C ASP A 297 9.48 -14.44 28.76
N GLY A 298 8.88 -13.83 27.74
CA GLY A 298 9.46 -12.74 26.95
C GLY A 298 10.40 -13.20 25.83
N THR A 299 10.63 -14.51 25.68
CA THR A 299 11.46 -15.03 24.58
C THR A 299 10.77 -14.81 23.25
N ILE A 300 11.51 -14.33 22.25
CA ILE A 300 11.04 -14.19 20.87
C ILE A 300 10.81 -15.61 20.29
N ALA A 301 9.62 -15.85 19.78
CA ALA A 301 9.23 -17.10 19.13
C ALA A 301 9.48 -17.10 17.62
N GLY A 302 9.41 -15.94 16.98
CA GLY A 302 9.62 -15.73 15.55
C GLY A 302 9.03 -14.39 15.08
N ALA A 303 9.39 -13.95 13.89
CA ALA A 303 8.87 -12.74 13.31
C ALA A 303 7.39 -12.91 12.91
N ALA A 304 6.67 -11.79 12.81
CA ALA A 304 5.28 -11.78 12.38
C ALA A 304 5.04 -10.76 11.26
N ILE A 305 5.98 -10.64 10.34
CA ILE A 305 5.91 -9.75 9.17
C ILE A 305 5.85 -10.56 7.87
N THR A 306 5.34 -9.93 6.81
CA THR A 306 5.47 -10.45 5.44
C THR A 306 6.68 -9.82 4.74
N LEU A 307 7.24 -10.46 3.72
CA LEU A 307 8.50 -10.01 3.09
C LEU A 307 8.36 -8.64 2.41
N ASP A 308 7.20 -8.31 1.85
CA ASP A 308 6.91 -6.97 1.32
C ASP A 308 7.00 -5.89 2.41
N GLU A 309 6.55 -6.21 3.62
CA GLU A 309 6.72 -5.34 4.78
C GLU A 309 8.20 -5.21 5.17
N GLY A 310 8.92 -6.33 5.19
CA GLY A 310 10.38 -6.33 5.43
C GLY A 310 11.12 -5.44 4.44
N VAL A 311 10.81 -5.52 3.14
CA VAL A 311 11.40 -4.65 2.10
C VAL A 311 11.09 -3.17 2.38
N ARG A 312 9.84 -2.82 2.72
CA ARG A 312 9.50 -1.43 3.08
C ARG A 312 10.27 -0.93 4.30
N ARG A 313 10.42 -1.78 5.34
CA ARG A 313 11.21 -1.46 6.54
C ARG A 313 12.68 -1.24 6.20
N MET A 314 13.30 -2.10 5.39
CA MET A 314 14.67 -1.92 4.92
C MET A 314 14.88 -0.56 4.23
N ILE A 315 13.99 -0.19 3.30
CA ILE A 315 14.04 1.09 2.60
C ILE A 315 13.86 2.26 3.58
N PHE A 316 12.91 2.12 4.49
CA PHE A 316 12.66 3.12 5.54
C PHE A 316 13.89 3.36 6.44
N TRP A 317 14.65 2.30 6.77
CA TRP A 317 15.90 2.41 7.53
C TRP A 317 17.09 2.90 6.70
N GLY A 318 16.89 3.29 5.44
CA GLY A 318 17.92 3.89 4.59
C GLY A 318 18.75 2.90 3.79
N ILE A 319 18.34 1.63 3.70
CA ILE A 319 18.91 0.68 2.72
C ILE A 319 18.35 1.05 1.34
N ALA A 320 19.24 1.20 0.36
CA ALA A 320 18.83 1.61 -0.98
C ALA A 320 17.77 0.65 -1.56
N PRO A 321 16.71 1.17 -2.22
CA PRO A 321 15.63 0.35 -2.74
C PRO A 321 16.09 -0.81 -3.65
N GLU A 322 17.13 -0.59 -4.47
CA GLU A 322 17.72 -1.63 -5.31
C GLU A 322 18.31 -2.78 -4.50
N ILE A 323 18.95 -2.45 -3.37
CA ILE A 323 19.55 -3.45 -2.48
C ILE A 323 18.45 -4.24 -1.78
N ALA A 324 17.42 -3.57 -1.26
CA ALA A 324 16.30 -4.19 -0.57
C ALA A 324 15.51 -5.13 -1.49
N LEU A 325 15.18 -4.66 -2.70
CA LEU A 325 14.49 -5.47 -3.69
C LEU A 325 15.35 -6.64 -4.20
N ALA A 326 16.61 -6.43 -4.52
CA ALA A 326 17.50 -7.51 -4.95
C ALA A 326 17.67 -8.57 -3.85
N ALA A 327 17.76 -8.17 -2.59
CA ALA A 327 17.84 -9.07 -1.45
C ALA A 327 16.60 -9.96 -1.27
N ALA A 328 15.45 -9.52 -1.77
CA ALA A 328 14.18 -10.22 -1.70
C ALA A 328 13.75 -10.85 -3.05
N THR A 329 14.54 -10.74 -4.12
CA THR A 329 14.17 -11.23 -5.46
C THR A 329 15.29 -12.04 -6.12
N SER A 330 16.27 -11.40 -6.73
CA SER A 330 17.32 -12.05 -7.51
C SER A 330 18.29 -12.85 -6.63
N ARG A 331 18.70 -12.33 -5.48
CA ARG A 331 19.68 -13.00 -4.61
C ARG A 331 19.17 -14.33 -4.04
N PRO A 332 17.94 -14.43 -3.49
CA PRO A 332 17.39 -15.73 -3.07
C PRO A 332 17.23 -16.72 -4.24
N ALA A 333 16.85 -16.24 -5.43
CA ALA A 333 16.80 -17.08 -6.62
C ALA A 333 18.17 -17.65 -7.00
N ASP A 334 19.22 -16.83 -6.99
CA ASP A 334 20.61 -17.25 -7.26
C ASP A 334 21.10 -18.26 -6.25
N ALA A 335 20.82 -18.03 -4.96
CA ALA A 335 21.22 -18.95 -3.89
C ALA A 335 20.64 -20.36 -4.07
N LEU A 336 19.41 -20.45 -4.62
CA LEU A 336 18.77 -21.72 -4.94
C LEU A 336 19.07 -22.23 -6.37
N GLY A 337 19.67 -21.40 -7.23
CA GLY A 337 19.92 -21.74 -8.64
C GLY A 337 18.65 -21.75 -9.48
N LEU A 338 17.68 -20.88 -9.19
CA LEU A 338 16.40 -20.78 -9.86
C LEU A 338 16.37 -19.64 -10.89
N ASN A 339 15.66 -19.84 -11.99
CA ASN A 339 15.45 -18.80 -13.01
C ASN A 339 14.19 -17.96 -12.68
N LEU A 340 14.23 -17.30 -11.53
CA LEU A 340 13.19 -16.47 -10.93
C LEU A 340 13.79 -15.12 -10.48
N GLY A 341 12.97 -14.22 -9.97
CA GLY A 341 13.40 -13.00 -9.28
C GLY A 341 14.07 -11.96 -10.18
N ARG A 342 13.91 -12.07 -11.49
CA ARG A 342 14.42 -11.13 -12.50
C ARG A 342 13.43 -10.88 -13.62
N ILE A 343 13.45 -9.68 -14.17
CA ILE A 343 12.79 -9.38 -15.43
C ILE A 343 13.85 -9.55 -16.53
N ALA A 344 13.92 -10.75 -17.09
CA ALA A 344 14.87 -11.12 -18.14
C ALA A 344 14.23 -12.13 -19.09
N PRO A 345 14.60 -12.15 -20.40
CA PRO A 345 14.11 -13.15 -21.35
C PRO A 345 14.35 -14.58 -20.85
N GLY A 346 13.31 -15.40 -20.89
CA GLY A 346 13.29 -16.78 -20.41
C GLY A 346 13.00 -16.97 -18.93
N ALA A 347 13.02 -15.94 -18.11
CA ALA A 347 12.60 -16.01 -16.69
C ALA A 347 11.08 -16.24 -16.56
N ALA A 348 10.65 -16.78 -15.43
CA ALA A 348 9.23 -16.87 -15.12
C ALA A 348 8.61 -15.45 -15.05
N ALA A 349 7.38 -15.32 -15.55
CA ALA A 349 6.65 -14.06 -15.51
C ALA A 349 5.90 -13.88 -14.18
N ASP A 350 6.64 -13.99 -13.08
CA ASP A 350 6.20 -13.67 -11.73
C ASP A 350 6.55 -12.21 -11.45
N LEU A 351 5.55 -11.34 -11.61
CA LEU A 351 5.74 -9.89 -11.62
C LEU A 351 4.85 -9.23 -10.60
N VAL A 352 5.29 -8.07 -10.12
CA VAL A 352 4.51 -7.21 -9.23
C VAL A 352 4.59 -5.78 -9.73
N TRP A 353 3.43 -5.16 -9.86
CA TRP A 353 3.32 -3.71 -9.97
C TRP A 353 3.23 -3.11 -8.57
N TRP A 354 4.30 -2.44 -8.18
CA TRP A 354 4.42 -1.76 -6.91
C TRP A 354 3.99 -0.30 -7.02
N SER A 355 3.33 0.22 -5.99
CA SER A 355 3.24 1.66 -5.79
C SER A 355 4.63 2.26 -5.50
N GLU A 356 4.73 3.59 -5.44
CA GLU A 356 6.00 4.26 -5.11
C GLU A 356 6.47 4.01 -3.67
N ASP A 357 5.57 3.63 -2.77
CA ASP A 357 5.83 3.20 -1.40
C ASP A 357 5.88 1.67 -1.24
N PHE A 358 6.07 0.95 -2.35
CA PHE A 358 6.26 -0.50 -2.40
C PHE A 358 5.10 -1.32 -1.83
N GLN A 359 3.85 -0.90 -2.08
CA GLN A 359 2.67 -1.75 -1.90
C GLN A 359 2.32 -2.45 -3.21
N ALA A 360 1.93 -3.71 -3.15
CA ALA A 360 1.53 -4.46 -4.34
C ALA A 360 0.18 -3.95 -4.87
N LEU A 361 0.18 -3.35 -6.06
CA LEU A 361 -1.03 -2.88 -6.75
C LEU A 361 -1.62 -3.97 -7.65
N GLN A 362 -0.78 -4.79 -8.25
CA GLN A 362 -1.15 -5.94 -9.05
C GLN A 362 -0.03 -6.98 -9.01
N VAL A 363 -0.40 -8.23 -8.98
CA VAL A 363 0.54 -9.37 -9.00
C VAL A 363 0.22 -10.27 -10.18
N TRP A 364 1.24 -10.78 -10.84
CA TRP A 364 1.14 -11.83 -11.86
C TRP A 364 1.99 -13.01 -11.43
N GLN A 365 1.42 -14.21 -11.47
CA GLN A 365 2.16 -15.46 -11.31
C GLN A 365 2.09 -16.25 -12.63
N ALA A 366 3.24 -16.64 -13.16
CA ALA A 366 3.35 -17.24 -14.49
C ALA A 366 2.56 -16.44 -15.57
N GLY A 367 2.60 -15.10 -15.47
CA GLY A 367 1.90 -14.19 -16.37
C GLY A 367 0.37 -14.11 -16.20
N GLN A 368 -0.20 -14.83 -15.23
CA GLN A 368 -1.64 -14.75 -14.93
C GLN A 368 -1.88 -13.73 -13.81
N PRO A 369 -2.84 -12.81 -13.99
CA PRO A 369 -3.13 -11.82 -12.97
C PRO A 369 -3.76 -12.47 -11.75
N GLY A 370 -3.22 -12.19 -10.57
CA GLY A 370 -3.81 -12.48 -9.25
C GLY A 370 -4.50 -11.27 -8.66
N SER A 371 -5.24 -11.46 -7.57
CA SER A 371 -5.79 -10.35 -6.79
C SER A 371 -4.73 -9.85 -5.81
N PRO A 372 -4.36 -8.56 -5.80
CA PRO A 372 -3.49 -8.01 -4.77
C PRO A 372 -4.20 -8.02 -3.41
N ALA A 373 -3.43 -7.99 -2.33
CA ALA A 373 -4.00 -7.76 -1.01
C ALA A 373 -4.68 -6.37 -0.98
N THR A 374 -5.76 -6.26 -0.22
CA THR A 374 -6.35 -4.95 0.04
C THR A 374 -5.27 -4.07 0.68
N PRO A 375 -4.98 -2.88 0.12
CA PRO A 375 -4.02 -1.97 0.73
C PRO A 375 -4.38 -1.69 2.18
N ARG A 376 -3.37 -1.51 3.05
CA ARG A 376 -3.62 -1.14 4.45
C ARG A 376 -4.43 0.15 4.48
N GLY A 377 -5.58 0.11 5.13
CA GLY A 377 -6.46 1.27 5.27
C GLY A 377 -5.89 2.35 6.19
N THR A 378 -6.59 3.46 6.26
CA THR A 378 -6.22 4.64 7.07
C THR A 378 -6.10 4.34 8.57
N GLU A 379 -6.75 3.30 9.06
CA GLU A 379 -6.75 2.86 10.47
C GLU A 379 -5.56 1.97 10.84
N ALA A 380 -4.85 1.42 9.85
CA ALA A 380 -3.77 0.49 10.11
C ALA A 380 -2.58 1.19 10.80
N PRO A 381 -2.02 0.63 11.89
CA PRO A 381 -0.84 1.19 12.53
C PRO A 381 0.40 1.02 11.65
N ARG A 382 1.28 2.00 11.70
CA ARG A 382 2.61 1.97 11.07
C ARG A 382 3.62 1.50 12.10
N LEU A 383 3.83 0.18 12.18
CA LEU A 383 4.68 -0.45 13.20
C LEU A 383 6.15 0.02 13.10
N GLU A 384 6.59 0.48 11.94
CA GLU A 384 7.92 1.09 11.76
C GLU A 384 8.07 2.46 12.45
N LEU A 385 7.01 3.01 13.04
CA LEU A 385 6.99 4.29 13.74
C LEU A 385 6.70 4.15 15.25
N LEU A 386 6.93 2.97 15.84
CA LEU A 386 6.71 2.73 17.28
C LEU A 386 7.57 3.61 18.20
N ASP A 387 8.65 4.18 17.67
CA ASP A 387 9.54 5.11 18.36
C ASP A 387 9.29 6.58 18.00
N LEU A 388 8.13 6.90 17.42
CA LEU A 388 7.84 8.22 16.84
C LEU A 388 8.09 9.37 17.81
N GLU A 389 7.70 9.25 19.08
CA GLU A 389 7.87 10.26 20.12
C GLU A 389 9.34 10.44 20.55
N ALA A 390 10.22 9.46 20.29
CA ALA A 390 11.64 9.53 20.59
C ALA A 390 12.47 10.15 19.45
N ARG A 391 11.89 10.35 18.26
CA ARG A 391 12.59 10.87 17.09
C ARG A 391 12.82 12.37 17.16
N PRO A 392 13.89 12.88 16.54
CA PRO A 392 14.09 14.32 16.38
C PRO A 392 12.89 14.99 15.69
N THR A 393 12.52 16.18 16.16
CA THR A 393 11.37 16.94 15.62
C THR A 393 11.44 17.13 14.10
N GLU A 394 12.63 17.37 13.54
CA GLU A 394 12.82 17.54 12.10
C GLU A 394 12.47 16.25 11.34
N GLU A 395 12.82 15.10 11.89
CA GLU A 395 12.48 13.80 11.30
C GLU A 395 10.98 13.54 11.32
N ILE A 396 10.33 13.82 12.46
CA ILE A 396 8.86 13.73 12.57
C ILE A 396 8.19 14.60 11.51
N ILE A 397 8.60 15.86 11.35
CA ILE A 397 8.05 16.76 10.32
C ILE A 397 8.27 16.17 8.93
N ARG A 398 9.43 15.61 8.65
CA ARG A 398 9.74 14.99 7.34
C ARG A 398 8.84 13.81 7.04
N LEU A 399 8.51 12.98 8.03
CA LEU A 399 7.57 11.87 7.90
C LEU A 399 6.17 12.36 7.49
N PHE A 400 5.65 13.41 8.14
CA PHE A 400 4.36 14.01 7.76
C PHE A 400 4.39 14.54 6.33
N LEU A 401 5.43 15.28 5.93
CA LEU A 401 5.54 15.82 4.57
C LEU A 401 5.64 14.70 3.52
N THR A 402 6.33 13.62 3.82
CA THR A 402 6.44 12.45 2.92
C THR A 402 5.09 11.76 2.76
N GLN A 403 4.33 11.60 3.85
CA GLN A 403 2.99 11.02 3.81
C GLN A 403 2.02 11.90 3.01
N GLU A 404 2.04 13.21 3.20
CA GLU A 404 1.22 14.15 2.41
C GLU A 404 1.55 14.06 0.91
N ALA A 405 2.83 13.95 0.54
CA ALA A 405 3.23 13.78 -0.86
C ALA A 405 2.70 12.46 -1.45
N THR A 406 2.70 11.38 -0.67
CA THR A 406 2.13 10.08 -1.07
C THR A 406 0.61 10.17 -1.27
N ALA A 407 -0.10 10.76 -0.32
CA ALA A 407 -1.54 10.96 -0.39
C ALA A 407 -1.95 11.85 -1.59
N GLN A 408 -1.14 12.89 -1.92
CA GLN A 408 -1.36 13.73 -3.09
C GLN A 408 -1.21 12.94 -4.41
N ARG A 409 -0.25 12.01 -4.49
CA ARG A 409 -0.12 11.13 -5.67
C ARG A 409 -1.34 10.22 -5.82
N ALA A 410 -1.82 9.65 -4.69
CA ALA A 410 -3.04 8.85 -4.69
C ALA A 410 -4.26 9.65 -5.18
N LEU A 411 -4.40 10.91 -4.78
CA LEU A 411 -5.45 11.79 -5.29
C LEU A 411 -5.34 12.01 -6.81
N ASN A 412 -4.13 12.21 -7.34
CA ASN A 412 -3.92 12.40 -8.78
C ASN A 412 -4.44 11.22 -9.60
N SER A 413 -4.30 10.00 -9.12
CA SER A 413 -4.79 8.79 -9.81
C SER A 413 -6.32 8.73 -9.92
N THR A 414 -7.05 9.48 -9.07
CA THR A 414 -8.52 9.52 -9.07
C THR A 414 -9.12 10.51 -10.09
N SER A 415 -8.29 11.24 -10.83
CA SER A 415 -8.74 12.28 -11.77
C SER A 415 -9.89 11.85 -12.69
N PRO A 416 -9.90 10.63 -13.30
CA PRO A 416 -11.02 10.19 -14.15
C PRO A 416 -12.34 10.00 -13.39
N ALA A 417 -12.29 9.50 -12.16
CA ALA A 417 -13.48 9.31 -11.32
C ALA A 417 -14.04 10.66 -10.86
N LEU A 418 -13.15 11.57 -10.44
CA LEU A 418 -13.50 12.91 -10.01
C LEU A 418 -14.11 13.74 -11.14
N ALA A 419 -13.59 13.60 -12.38
CA ALA A 419 -14.15 14.24 -13.56
C ALA A 419 -15.57 13.73 -13.85
N ARG A 420 -15.80 12.42 -13.84
CA ARG A 420 -17.15 11.86 -14.02
C ARG A 420 -18.13 12.35 -12.95
N LEU A 421 -17.69 12.42 -11.69
CA LEU A 421 -18.51 12.93 -10.60
C LEU A 421 -18.86 14.42 -10.82
N ALA A 422 -17.88 15.25 -11.19
CA ALA A 422 -18.07 16.67 -11.44
C ALA A 422 -19.05 16.93 -12.59
N ASP A 423 -18.92 16.22 -13.70
CA ASP A 423 -19.81 16.37 -14.85
C ASP A 423 -21.25 15.93 -14.50
N ALA A 424 -21.41 14.82 -13.74
CA ALA A 424 -22.71 14.34 -13.32
C ALA A 424 -23.40 15.29 -12.34
N VAL A 425 -22.67 15.87 -11.38
CA VAL A 425 -23.18 16.89 -10.44
C VAL A 425 -23.55 18.16 -11.20
N ALA A 426 -22.68 18.64 -12.11
CA ALA A 426 -22.97 19.84 -12.91
C ALA A 426 -24.26 19.69 -13.73
N ALA A 427 -24.50 18.51 -14.31
CA ALA A 427 -25.72 18.22 -15.04
C ALA A 427 -26.98 18.31 -14.14
N ARG A 428 -26.93 17.81 -12.89
CA ARG A 428 -28.03 17.91 -11.93
C ARG A 428 -28.32 19.37 -11.53
N LEU A 429 -27.28 20.12 -11.22
CA LEU A 429 -27.42 21.54 -10.87
C LEU A 429 -27.93 22.39 -12.05
N ALA A 430 -27.47 22.11 -13.28
CA ALA A 430 -27.98 22.75 -14.48
C ALA A 430 -29.49 22.48 -14.72
N ALA A 431 -29.99 21.33 -14.30
CA ALA A 431 -31.39 20.94 -14.33
C ALA A 431 -32.23 21.51 -13.16
N GLY A 432 -31.63 22.38 -12.32
CA GLY A 432 -32.30 23.02 -11.19
C GLY A 432 -32.27 22.19 -9.88
N GLY A 433 -31.44 21.15 -9.80
CA GLY A 433 -31.16 20.41 -8.59
C GLY A 433 -30.12 21.09 -7.70
N ARG A 434 -29.83 20.48 -6.55
CA ARG A 434 -28.88 20.93 -5.53
C ARG A 434 -27.79 19.90 -5.31
N LEU A 435 -26.66 20.34 -4.74
CA LEU A 435 -25.58 19.47 -4.27
C LEU A 435 -25.65 19.35 -2.74
N PHE A 436 -25.65 18.13 -2.23
CA PHE A 436 -25.56 17.84 -0.81
C PHE A 436 -24.21 17.21 -0.50
N TYR A 437 -23.57 17.65 0.59
CA TYR A 437 -22.42 17.00 1.20
C TYR A 437 -22.85 16.35 2.50
N ALA A 438 -22.62 15.05 2.66
CA ALA A 438 -22.91 14.34 3.90
C ALA A 438 -21.64 13.74 4.49
N GLY A 439 -21.39 13.95 5.78
CA GLY A 439 -20.22 13.40 6.46
C GLY A 439 -20.24 13.62 7.97
N ALA A 440 -19.37 12.91 8.67
CA ALA A 440 -19.14 13.05 10.10
C ALA A 440 -17.74 13.60 10.39
N GLY A 441 -17.51 14.10 11.60
CA GLY A 441 -16.18 14.51 12.07
C GLY A 441 -15.47 15.49 11.12
N THR A 442 -14.21 15.20 10.81
CA THR A 442 -13.38 16.01 9.90
C THR A 442 -13.96 16.06 8.49
N SER A 443 -14.36 14.92 7.92
CA SER A 443 -14.90 14.83 6.56
C SER A 443 -16.17 15.67 6.39
N GLY A 444 -17.08 15.62 7.37
CA GLY A 444 -18.29 16.46 7.35
C GLY A 444 -17.99 17.95 7.50
N ARG A 445 -17.00 18.33 8.33
CA ARG A 445 -16.55 19.73 8.46
C ARG A 445 -15.91 20.25 7.17
N LEU A 446 -15.18 19.43 6.42
CA LEU A 446 -14.60 19.79 5.12
C LEU A 446 -15.68 20.01 4.07
N GLY A 447 -16.74 19.19 4.04
CA GLY A 447 -17.92 19.40 3.20
C GLY A 447 -18.64 20.70 3.52
N LEU A 448 -18.83 21.01 4.79
CA LEU A 448 -19.41 22.29 5.23
C LEU A 448 -18.52 23.48 4.79
N LEU A 449 -17.21 23.40 5.00
CA LEU A 449 -16.27 24.44 4.62
C LEU A 449 -16.36 24.74 3.12
N ASP A 450 -16.30 23.72 2.26
CA ASP A 450 -16.41 23.88 0.81
C ASP A 450 -17.74 24.49 0.39
N ALA A 451 -18.84 24.06 0.97
CA ALA A 451 -20.18 24.60 0.72
C ALA A 451 -20.28 26.11 1.05
N VAL A 452 -19.73 26.52 2.20
CA VAL A 452 -19.74 27.94 2.64
C VAL A 452 -18.88 28.81 1.71
N GLU A 453 -17.70 28.34 1.31
CA GLU A 453 -16.75 29.09 0.47
C GLU A 453 -17.19 29.24 -1.00
N CYS A 454 -18.06 28.37 -1.50
CA CYS A 454 -18.62 28.50 -2.86
C CYS A 454 -19.48 29.75 -3.03
N ARG A 455 -20.15 30.22 -1.97
CA ARG A 455 -21.04 31.39 -2.05
C ARG A 455 -20.30 32.69 -2.34
N PRO A 456 -19.26 33.10 -1.61
CA PRO A 456 -18.51 34.32 -1.91
C PRO A 456 -17.69 34.21 -3.20
N THR A 457 -17.28 32.98 -3.59
CA THR A 457 -16.43 32.75 -4.77
C THR A 457 -17.23 32.79 -6.07
N PHE A 458 -18.38 32.13 -6.14
CA PHE A 458 -19.13 31.88 -7.37
C PHE A 458 -20.52 32.54 -7.36
N GLY A 459 -20.87 33.30 -6.33
CA GLY A 459 -22.14 33.97 -6.22
C GLY A 459 -23.38 33.05 -6.22
N VAL A 460 -23.21 31.82 -5.81
CA VAL A 460 -24.30 30.82 -5.78
C VAL A 460 -25.38 31.20 -4.79
N ALA A 461 -26.63 30.84 -5.12
CA ALA A 461 -27.76 31.07 -4.25
C ALA A 461 -27.63 30.31 -2.93
N PRO A 462 -28.15 30.83 -1.81
CA PRO A 462 -28.29 30.05 -0.58
C PRO A 462 -29.05 28.75 -0.85
N GLY A 463 -28.57 27.63 -0.31
CA GLY A 463 -29.19 26.32 -0.46
C GLY A 463 -28.88 25.59 -1.77
N LEU A 464 -28.03 26.12 -2.67
CA LEU A 464 -27.56 25.37 -3.84
C LEU A 464 -26.61 24.24 -3.44
N ILE A 465 -25.73 24.48 -2.47
CA ILE A 465 -24.87 23.46 -1.86
C ILE A 465 -25.26 23.37 -0.38
N VAL A 466 -25.67 22.18 0.03
CA VAL A 466 -26.24 21.92 1.37
C VAL A 466 -25.36 20.95 2.14
N PRO A 467 -24.66 21.39 3.19
CA PRO A 467 -23.89 20.49 4.02
C PRO A 467 -24.79 19.77 5.03
N LEU A 468 -24.61 18.47 5.19
CA LEU A 468 -25.23 17.61 6.21
C LEU A 468 -24.13 17.06 7.09
N LEU A 469 -23.93 17.68 8.26
CA LEU A 469 -22.92 17.27 9.24
C LEU A 469 -23.60 16.42 10.32
N ALA A 470 -23.07 15.22 10.58
CA ALA A 470 -23.50 14.38 11.69
C ALA A 470 -23.42 15.16 13.02
N GLY A 471 -24.49 15.15 13.81
CA GLY A 471 -24.63 15.97 15.02
C GLY A 471 -25.04 17.43 14.76
N GLY A 472 -25.34 17.82 13.51
CA GLY A 472 -25.84 19.12 13.15
C GLY A 472 -24.80 20.25 13.23
N GLU A 473 -25.28 21.53 13.21
CA GLU A 473 -24.39 22.72 13.16
C GLU A 473 -23.46 22.82 14.37
N GLY A 474 -23.89 22.38 15.55
CA GLY A 474 -23.07 22.39 16.77
C GLY A 474 -21.83 21.50 16.69
N ALA A 475 -21.89 20.42 15.88
CA ALA A 475 -20.79 19.49 15.69
C ALA A 475 -19.62 20.10 14.86
N PHE A 476 -19.79 21.27 14.29
CA PHE A 476 -18.69 22.00 13.65
C PHE A 476 -17.67 22.49 14.68
N ILE A 477 -18.13 23.00 15.82
CA ILE A 477 -17.29 23.58 16.87
C ILE A 477 -16.87 22.52 17.90
N GLN A 478 -17.81 21.66 18.32
CA GLN A 478 -17.58 20.61 19.31
C GLN A 478 -17.86 19.25 18.71
N ALA A 479 -16.98 18.26 18.97
CA ALA A 479 -17.23 16.90 18.56
C ALA A 479 -18.51 16.36 19.24
N ALA A 480 -19.44 15.86 18.44
CA ALA A 480 -20.64 15.17 18.92
C ALA A 480 -20.36 13.67 18.90
N GLU A 481 -19.97 13.11 20.05
CA GLU A 481 -19.70 11.67 20.17
C GLU A 481 -20.97 10.85 19.84
N GLY A 482 -20.80 9.74 19.11
CA GLY A 482 -21.89 8.87 18.68
C GLY A 482 -22.77 9.39 17.53
N ALA A 483 -22.61 10.65 17.10
CA ALA A 483 -23.42 11.18 15.99
C ALA A 483 -23.11 10.52 14.64
N GLU A 484 -21.92 9.94 14.47
CA GLU A 484 -21.52 9.22 13.26
C GLU A 484 -22.24 7.88 13.08
N ASP A 485 -22.82 7.33 14.16
CA ASP A 485 -23.56 6.07 14.17
C ASP A 485 -25.07 6.26 13.95
N ASP A 486 -25.57 7.52 14.00
CA ASP A 486 -26.99 7.84 13.90
C ASP A 486 -27.49 7.86 12.45
N GLU A 487 -27.88 6.69 11.96
CA GLU A 487 -28.45 6.52 10.62
C GLU A 487 -29.78 7.25 10.43
N ASP A 488 -30.62 7.31 11.46
CA ASP A 488 -31.95 7.92 11.37
C ASP A 488 -31.85 9.44 11.26
N ALA A 489 -30.90 10.06 11.95
CA ALA A 489 -30.60 11.48 11.79
C ALA A 489 -30.21 11.84 10.37
N ALA A 490 -29.46 10.95 9.68
CA ALA A 490 -29.08 11.17 8.29
C ALA A 490 -30.29 11.19 7.33
N ARG A 491 -31.23 10.24 7.52
CA ARG A 491 -32.48 10.17 6.74
C ARG A 491 -33.34 11.38 7.01
N ALA A 492 -33.56 11.71 8.27
CA ALA A 492 -34.35 12.87 8.70
C ALA A 492 -33.78 14.19 8.15
N ALA A 493 -32.47 14.36 8.10
CA ALA A 493 -31.82 15.54 7.54
C ALA A 493 -32.11 15.72 6.04
N LEU A 494 -32.07 14.65 5.25
CA LEU A 494 -32.44 14.68 3.82
C LEU A 494 -33.92 14.97 3.61
N ASP A 495 -34.80 14.35 4.40
CA ASP A 495 -36.24 14.57 4.32
C ASP A 495 -36.62 16.01 4.69
N ALA A 496 -36.02 16.57 5.75
CA ALA A 496 -36.19 17.96 6.16
C ALA A 496 -35.80 18.95 5.06
N GLN A 497 -34.76 18.62 4.31
CA GLN A 497 -34.32 19.39 3.15
C GLN A 497 -35.12 19.07 1.88
N ARG A 498 -36.08 18.16 1.91
CA ARG A 498 -36.88 17.70 0.77
C ARG A 498 -35.97 17.30 -0.42
N PHE A 499 -35.00 16.44 -0.13
CA PHE A 499 -34.12 15.88 -1.17
C PHE A 499 -34.96 15.12 -2.22
N CYS A 500 -34.61 15.25 -3.51
CA CYS A 500 -35.37 14.63 -4.57
C CYS A 500 -34.48 14.13 -5.72
N GLU A 501 -35.07 13.48 -6.71
CA GLU A 501 -34.39 12.89 -7.86
C GLU A 501 -33.49 13.86 -8.67
N ARG A 502 -33.77 15.17 -8.62
CA ARG A 502 -32.95 16.16 -9.31
C ARG A 502 -31.66 16.52 -8.57
N ASP A 503 -31.60 16.20 -7.27
CA ASP A 503 -30.48 16.55 -6.42
C ASP A 503 -29.32 15.55 -6.58
N ALA A 504 -28.15 15.97 -6.14
CA ALA A 504 -26.96 15.13 -6.00
C ALA A 504 -26.49 15.11 -4.54
N LEU A 505 -26.09 13.95 -4.03
CA LEU A 505 -25.47 13.78 -2.73
C LEU A 505 -24.07 13.19 -2.89
N VAL A 506 -23.08 13.82 -2.26
CA VAL A 506 -21.71 13.30 -2.14
C VAL A 506 -21.44 13.01 -0.68
N GLY A 507 -21.28 11.73 -0.36
CA GLY A 507 -20.86 11.25 0.95
C GLY A 507 -19.33 11.34 1.09
N ILE A 508 -18.85 11.78 2.24
CA ILE A 508 -17.43 12.00 2.52
C ILE A 508 -17.08 11.28 3.82
N ALA A 509 -16.15 10.33 3.75
CA ALA A 509 -15.62 9.63 4.93
C ALA A 509 -14.31 8.90 4.60
N ALA A 510 -13.26 9.13 5.36
CA ALA A 510 -11.97 8.48 5.15
C ALA A 510 -12.05 6.95 5.18
N SER A 511 -12.72 6.37 6.19
CA SER A 511 -12.95 4.92 6.29
C SER A 511 -13.85 4.37 5.18
N GLY A 512 -14.79 5.19 4.68
CA GLY A 512 -15.84 4.76 3.77
C GLY A 512 -16.89 3.84 4.38
N SER A 513 -16.98 3.75 5.72
CA SER A 513 -17.90 2.88 6.46
C SER A 513 -18.81 3.61 7.44
N THR A 514 -18.66 4.92 7.62
CA THR A 514 -19.41 5.75 8.58
C THR A 514 -20.93 5.56 8.42
N PRO A 515 -21.65 5.04 9.43
CA PRO A 515 -23.07 4.67 9.31
C PRO A 515 -23.97 5.84 8.89
N TYR A 516 -23.81 7.01 9.51
CA TYR A 516 -24.54 8.24 9.12
C TYR A 516 -24.42 8.53 7.62
N THR A 517 -23.20 8.53 7.09
CA THR A 517 -22.93 8.88 5.69
C THR A 517 -23.43 7.82 4.74
N LEU A 518 -23.29 6.54 5.13
CA LEU A 518 -23.79 5.40 4.35
C LEU A 518 -25.33 5.40 4.27
N ALA A 519 -25.99 5.71 5.38
CA ALA A 519 -27.46 5.84 5.43
C ALA A 519 -27.93 7.00 4.52
N ALA A 520 -27.24 8.14 4.55
CA ALA A 520 -27.55 9.27 3.66
C ALA A 520 -27.42 8.87 2.18
N LEU A 521 -26.36 8.15 1.79
CA LEU A 521 -26.17 7.66 0.42
C LEU A 521 -27.29 6.72 -0.02
N ARG A 522 -27.62 5.74 0.82
CA ARG A 522 -28.68 4.76 0.52
C ARG A 522 -30.06 5.42 0.41
N HIS A 523 -30.35 6.34 1.31
CA HIS A 523 -31.62 7.09 1.29
C HIS A 523 -31.74 7.96 0.04
N ALA A 524 -30.69 8.74 -0.29
CA ALA A 524 -30.65 9.54 -1.50
C ALA A 524 -30.80 8.73 -2.79
N ALA A 525 -30.16 7.55 -2.86
CA ALA A 525 -30.33 6.62 -3.98
C ALA A 525 -31.76 6.11 -4.08
N GLY A 526 -32.41 5.77 -2.97
CA GLY A 526 -33.81 5.37 -2.90
C GLY A 526 -34.80 6.44 -3.40
N LEU A 527 -34.44 7.73 -3.23
CA LEU A 527 -35.19 8.86 -3.74
C LEU A 527 -34.85 9.23 -5.21
N GLY A 528 -34.02 8.43 -5.91
CA GLY A 528 -33.66 8.63 -7.31
C GLY A 528 -32.58 9.67 -7.56
N GLY A 529 -31.98 10.24 -6.50
CA GLY A 529 -30.92 11.21 -6.59
C GLY A 529 -29.61 10.64 -7.14
N LEU A 530 -28.73 11.52 -7.63
CA LEU A 530 -27.37 11.14 -7.96
C LEU A 530 -26.57 10.94 -6.66
N THR A 531 -25.86 9.82 -6.53
CA THR A 531 -24.98 9.56 -5.38
C THR A 531 -23.52 9.48 -5.79
N GLY A 532 -22.67 10.21 -5.08
CA GLY A 532 -21.22 10.15 -5.16
C GLY A 532 -20.61 9.80 -3.80
N ALA A 533 -19.41 9.23 -3.78
CA ALA A 533 -18.63 9.01 -2.55
C ALA A 533 -17.20 9.50 -2.77
N ILE A 534 -16.62 10.15 -1.75
CA ILE A 534 -15.19 10.45 -1.64
C ILE A 534 -14.71 9.71 -0.39
N VAL A 535 -13.81 8.74 -0.57
CA VAL A 535 -13.32 7.85 0.49
C VAL A 535 -11.81 7.62 0.35
N ASN A 536 -11.14 7.25 1.47
CA ASN A 536 -9.69 7.00 1.47
C ASN A 536 -9.33 5.51 1.57
N ASN A 537 -10.31 4.63 1.45
CA ASN A 537 -10.12 3.18 1.44
C ASN A 537 -10.82 2.55 0.22
N THR A 538 -10.25 1.45 -0.30
CA THR A 538 -10.85 0.69 -1.40
C THR A 538 -12.00 -0.19 -0.94
N ALA A 539 -12.88 -0.54 -1.90
CA ALA A 539 -13.95 -1.52 -1.70
C ALA A 539 -14.82 -1.25 -0.46
N SER A 540 -14.92 0.03 -0.07
CA SER A 540 -15.68 0.41 1.12
C SER A 540 -17.20 0.30 0.90
N PRO A 541 -17.99 0.13 1.98
CA PRO A 541 -19.46 0.11 1.90
C PRO A 541 -20.05 1.34 1.20
N MET A 542 -19.44 2.54 1.40
CA MET A 542 -19.88 3.77 0.75
C MET A 542 -19.54 3.78 -0.74
N ALA A 543 -18.36 3.28 -1.14
CA ALA A 543 -18.00 3.14 -2.56
C ALA A 543 -18.97 2.21 -3.29
N ALA A 544 -19.35 1.10 -2.66
CA ALA A 544 -20.33 0.16 -3.21
C ALA A 544 -21.76 0.73 -3.29
N ALA A 545 -22.15 1.62 -2.36
CA ALA A 545 -23.47 2.24 -2.32
C ALA A 545 -23.60 3.45 -3.25
N ALA A 546 -22.50 4.07 -3.64
CA ALA A 546 -22.50 5.24 -4.50
C ALA A 546 -22.53 4.87 -5.99
N ARG A 547 -23.20 5.67 -6.80
CA ARG A 547 -23.17 5.51 -8.26
C ARG A 547 -21.80 5.84 -8.86
N ILE A 548 -21.07 6.79 -8.25
CA ILE A 548 -19.72 7.20 -8.65
C ILE A 548 -18.89 7.32 -7.38
N ALA A 549 -17.89 6.46 -7.23
CA ALA A 549 -16.94 6.51 -6.12
C ALA A 549 -15.61 7.12 -6.58
N VAL A 550 -15.03 7.94 -5.71
CA VAL A 550 -13.67 8.49 -5.79
C VAL A 550 -12.90 7.89 -4.60
N GLU A 551 -12.09 6.87 -4.86
CA GLU A 551 -11.33 6.14 -3.86
C GLU A 551 -9.89 6.64 -3.86
N ILE A 552 -9.53 7.43 -2.84
CA ILE A 552 -8.21 8.07 -2.69
C ILE A 552 -7.39 7.25 -1.72
N LEU A 553 -6.52 6.38 -2.21
CA LEU A 553 -5.74 5.47 -1.38
C LEU A 553 -4.59 6.21 -0.67
N SER A 554 -4.93 7.05 0.31
CA SER A 554 -3.93 7.86 1.06
C SER A 554 -3.00 7.01 1.94
N GLY A 555 -3.34 5.74 2.18
CA GLY A 555 -2.58 4.83 3.02
C GLY A 555 -2.75 5.07 4.53
N PRO A 556 -2.00 4.32 5.36
CA PRO A 556 -2.03 4.48 6.82
C PRO A 556 -1.53 5.85 7.26
N GLU A 557 -2.19 6.43 8.26
CA GLU A 557 -1.78 7.71 8.82
C GLU A 557 -0.51 7.59 9.67
N ILE A 558 0.26 8.68 9.80
CA ILE A 558 1.43 8.73 10.71
C ILE A 558 1.01 8.47 12.15
N ILE A 559 -0.15 8.98 12.56
CA ILE A 559 -0.82 8.64 13.81
C ILE A 559 -2.02 7.78 13.43
N ALA A 560 -1.97 6.49 13.72
CA ALA A 560 -2.97 5.51 13.29
C ALA A 560 -4.41 5.99 13.58
N GLY A 561 -5.29 5.87 12.61
CA GLY A 561 -6.68 6.29 12.69
C GLY A 561 -6.92 7.81 12.75
N SER A 562 -5.87 8.65 12.77
CA SER A 562 -6.04 10.11 12.81
C SER A 562 -6.29 10.70 11.42
N THR A 563 -7.42 10.32 10.83
CA THR A 563 -7.81 10.66 9.44
C THR A 563 -8.05 12.14 9.15
N ARG A 564 -7.91 13.01 10.17
CA ARG A 564 -7.82 14.45 9.97
C ARG A 564 -6.55 14.91 9.25
N LEU A 565 -5.54 14.04 9.14
CA LEU A 565 -4.21 14.27 8.54
C LEU A 565 -4.27 14.11 7.01
N SER A 566 -3.52 13.16 6.46
CA SER A 566 -3.38 13.01 5.00
C SER A 566 -4.68 12.65 4.29
N ALA A 567 -5.54 11.84 4.89
CA ALA A 567 -6.88 11.56 4.36
C ALA A 567 -7.70 12.85 4.28
N GLY A 568 -7.79 13.61 5.38
CA GLY A 568 -8.49 14.90 5.40
C GLY A 568 -7.91 15.92 4.41
N SER A 569 -6.59 15.98 4.25
CA SER A 569 -5.94 16.84 3.24
C SER A 569 -6.42 16.49 1.83
N THR A 570 -6.45 15.21 1.47
CA THR A 570 -6.89 14.78 0.13
C THR A 570 -8.39 14.94 -0.08
N GLU A 571 -9.24 14.70 0.92
CA GLU A 571 -10.68 15.00 0.88
C GLU A 571 -10.93 16.49 0.60
N LYS A 572 -10.24 17.37 1.33
CA LYS A 572 -10.35 18.82 1.15
C LYS A 572 -10.00 19.25 -0.28
N ILE A 573 -8.91 18.71 -0.83
CA ILE A 573 -8.48 19.04 -2.20
C ILE A 573 -9.49 18.47 -3.22
N ALA A 574 -9.97 17.23 -3.03
CA ALA A 574 -10.97 16.62 -3.90
C ALA A 574 -12.28 17.43 -3.94
N LEU A 575 -12.77 17.90 -2.77
CA LEU A 575 -13.96 18.74 -2.68
C LEU A 575 -13.76 20.06 -3.40
N ASN A 576 -12.63 20.75 -3.20
CA ASN A 576 -12.35 22.00 -3.90
C ASN A 576 -12.25 21.83 -5.44
N ILE A 577 -11.66 20.72 -5.89
CA ILE A 577 -11.63 20.37 -7.33
C ILE A 577 -13.04 20.10 -7.83
N LEU A 578 -13.84 19.32 -7.12
CA LEU A 578 -15.20 18.98 -7.48
C LEU A 578 -16.07 20.24 -7.62
N SER A 579 -16.18 21.02 -6.55
CA SER A 579 -17.03 22.23 -6.52
C SER A 579 -16.59 23.27 -7.55
N SER A 580 -15.28 23.53 -7.65
CA SER A 580 -14.75 24.48 -8.63
C SER A 580 -15.02 24.03 -10.07
N THR A 581 -14.81 22.73 -10.37
CA THR A 581 -15.08 22.17 -11.70
C THR A 581 -16.57 22.27 -12.05
N VAL A 582 -17.44 21.93 -11.12
CA VAL A 582 -18.91 22.08 -11.27
C VAL A 582 -19.27 23.53 -11.56
N MET A 583 -18.72 24.49 -10.82
CA MET A 583 -19.01 25.92 -11.02
C MET A 583 -18.47 26.44 -12.37
N ILE A 584 -17.31 25.94 -12.82
CA ILE A 584 -16.79 26.24 -14.18
C ILE A 584 -17.78 25.73 -15.26
N ARG A 585 -18.26 24.49 -15.13
CA ARG A 585 -19.26 23.87 -16.03
C ARG A 585 -20.58 24.64 -16.04
N LEU A 586 -20.94 25.23 -14.90
CA LEU A 586 -22.13 26.09 -14.78
C LEU A 586 -21.91 27.54 -15.25
N ASN A 587 -20.82 27.81 -15.95
CA ASN A 587 -20.46 29.15 -16.48
C ASN A 587 -20.27 30.22 -15.39
N LYS A 588 -19.93 29.85 -14.15
CA LYS A 588 -19.68 30.79 -13.05
C LYS A 588 -18.34 31.52 -13.17
N THR A 589 -17.50 31.09 -14.11
CA THR A 589 -16.20 31.70 -14.39
C THR A 589 -16.08 32.13 -15.84
N PHE A 590 -15.12 33.02 -16.12
CA PHE A 590 -14.67 33.35 -17.47
C PHE A 590 -13.14 33.29 -17.50
N GLY A 591 -12.60 32.27 -18.14
CA GLY A 591 -11.19 31.89 -17.92
C GLY A 591 -10.92 31.69 -16.41
N PRO A 592 -9.85 32.27 -15.87
CA PRO A 592 -9.51 32.15 -14.46
C PRO A 592 -10.28 33.12 -13.54
N PHE A 593 -11.22 33.93 -14.09
CA PHE A 593 -11.88 34.98 -13.34
C PHE A 593 -13.23 34.55 -12.77
N MET A 594 -13.48 34.88 -11.51
CA MET A 594 -14.73 34.62 -10.76
C MET A 594 -15.80 35.69 -11.12
N VAL A 595 -16.32 35.68 -12.35
CA VAL A 595 -17.18 36.74 -12.88
C VAL A 595 -18.60 36.79 -12.30
N ASP A 596 -19.00 35.77 -11.50
CA ASP A 596 -20.30 35.74 -10.80
C ASP A 596 -20.19 36.08 -9.31
N MET A 597 -19.00 36.47 -8.83
CA MET A 597 -18.83 36.89 -7.44
C MET A 597 -19.71 38.08 -7.10
N ARG A 598 -20.25 38.13 -5.88
CA ARG A 598 -20.98 39.32 -5.38
C ARG A 598 -20.01 40.25 -4.65
N ALA A 599 -19.94 41.52 -5.07
CA ALA A 599 -19.07 42.51 -4.47
C ALA A 599 -19.66 43.11 -3.20
N SER A 600 -19.80 42.30 -2.13
CA SER A 600 -20.48 42.67 -0.89
C SER A 600 -19.64 43.53 0.08
N ASN A 601 -18.32 43.65 -0.15
CA ASN A 601 -17.43 44.46 0.68
C ASN A 601 -16.40 45.24 -0.15
N ALA A 602 -15.67 46.16 0.47
CA ALA A 602 -14.72 47.03 -0.22
C ALA A 602 -13.59 46.25 -0.96
N LYS A 603 -13.12 45.10 -0.40
CA LYS A 603 -12.13 44.26 -1.04
C LYS A 603 -12.68 43.60 -2.32
N LEU A 604 -13.90 43.09 -2.27
CA LEU A 604 -14.55 42.45 -3.41
C LEU A 604 -14.96 43.47 -4.48
N ARG A 605 -15.33 44.69 -4.10
CA ARG A 605 -15.58 45.80 -5.07
C ARG A 605 -14.30 46.14 -5.83
N ARG A 606 -13.17 46.33 -5.15
CA ARG A 606 -11.87 46.56 -5.82
C ARG A 606 -11.48 45.40 -6.75
N ARG A 607 -11.79 44.14 -6.36
CA ARG A 607 -11.55 42.98 -7.21
C ARG A 607 -12.44 43.01 -8.46
N ALA A 608 -13.73 43.35 -8.35
CA ALA A 608 -14.65 43.46 -9.47
C ALA A 608 -14.16 44.52 -10.48
N VAL A 609 -13.77 45.71 -10.00
CA VAL A 609 -13.22 46.76 -10.87
C VAL A 609 -12.00 46.28 -11.64
N ARG A 610 -11.01 45.68 -10.97
CA ARG A 610 -9.82 45.11 -11.62
C ARG A 610 -10.15 44.00 -12.62
N MET A 611 -11.17 43.16 -12.36
CA MET A 611 -11.60 42.16 -13.34
C MET A 611 -12.22 42.81 -14.58
N VAL A 612 -13.09 43.79 -14.42
CA VAL A 612 -13.70 44.50 -15.56
C VAL A 612 -12.62 45.23 -16.38
N THR A 613 -11.73 45.98 -15.72
CA THR A 613 -10.59 46.63 -16.37
C THR A 613 -9.73 45.65 -17.15
N GLY A 614 -9.33 44.51 -16.52
CA GLY A 614 -8.50 43.49 -17.16
C GLY A 614 -9.17 42.75 -18.32
N LEU A 615 -10.51 42.61 -18.29
CA LEU A 615 -11.27 41.92 -19.33
C LEU A 615 -11.71 42.82 -20.48
N THR A 616 -11.80 44.12 -20.26
CA THR A 616 -12.32 45.07 -21.25
C THR A 616 -11.29 46.07 -21.77
N GLY A 617 -10.25 46.36 -21.00
CA GLY A 617 -9.21 47.33 -21.31
C GLY A 617 -9.59 48.80 -20.96
N VAL A 618 -10.74 49.04 -20.32
CA VAL A 618 -11.14 50.38 -19.86
C VAL A 618 -10.41 50.76 -18.57
N ASP A 619 -10.37 52.05 -18.24
CA ASP A 619 -9.82 52.55 -16.98
C ASP A 619 -10.70 52.19 -15.77
N GLU A 620 -10.15 52.32 -14.56
CA GLU A 620 -10.83 51.95 -13.29
C GLU A 620 -12.09 52.80 -13.03
N GLN A 621 -12.11 54.07 -13.48
CA GLN A 621 -13.26 54.96 -13.30
C GLN A 621 -14.43 54.50 -14.18
N THR A 622 -14.18 54.24 -15.45
CA THR A 622 -15.17 53.69 -16.39
C THR A 622 -15.67 52.30 -15.92
N ALA A 623 -14.76 51.41 -15.49
CA ALA A 623 -15.13 50.12 -14.96
C ALA A 623 -16.02 50.22 -13.71
N SER A 624 -15.74 51.18 -12.82
CA SER A 624 -16.54 51.41 -11.60
C SER A 624 -17.94 51.90 -11.91
N LEU A 625 -18.05 52.90 -12.80
CA LEU A 625 -19.35 53.45 -13.22
C LEU A 625 -20.23 52.37 -13.88
N GLU A 626 -19.65 51.58 -14.77
CA GLU A 626 -20.41 50.53 -15.46
C GLU A 626 -20.80 49.38 -14.52
N LEU A 627 -19.94 49.02 -13.54
CA LEU A 627 -20.30 48.05 -12.50
C LEU A 627 -21.46 48.55 -11.65
N GLU A 628 -21.50 49.84 -11.29
CA GLU A 628 -22.63 50.47 -10.57
C GLU A 628 -23.92 50.41 -11.40
N ALA A 629 -23.85 50.76 -12.69
CA ALA A 629 -24.97 50.67 -13.60
C ALA A 629 -25.49 49.25 -13.82
N CYS A 630 -24.63 48.25 -13.64
CA CYS A 630 -24.92 46.81 -13.74
C CYS A 630 -25.16 46.11 -12.38
N ASP A 631 -25.55 46.83 -11.32
CA ASP A 631 -25.79 46.27 -9.97
C ASP A 631 -24.58 45.47 -9.42
N MET A 632 -23.38 45.95 -9.70
CA MET A 632 -22.12 45.28 -9.34
C MET A 632 -21.93 43.89 -9.96
N HIS A 633 -22.60 43.60 -11.06
CA HIS A 633 -22.54 42.33 -11.79
C HIS A 633 -21.43 42.33 -12.83
N VAL A 634 -20.30 41.66 -12.59
CA VAL A 634 -19.11 41.69 -13.46
C VAL A 634 -19.43 41.24 -14.88
N LYS A 635 -20.19 40.14 -15.07
CA LYS A 635 -20.56 39.65 -16.41
C LYS A 635 -21.35 40.70 -17.21
N LEU A 636 -22.28 41.38 -16.57
CA LEU A 636 -23.10 42.39 -17.22
C LEU A 636 -22.26 43.62 -17.62
N ALA A 637 -21.42 44.13 -16.71
CA ALA A 637 -20.51 45.22 -16.99
C ALA A 637 -19.54 44.89 -18.14
N VAL A 638 -18.97 43.67 -18.16
CA VAL A 638 -18.10 43.25 -19.28
C VAL A 638 -18.87 43.21 -20.61
N LEU A 639 -20.11 42.67 -20.61
CA LEU A 639 -20.93 42.64 -21.83
C LEU A 639 -21.31 44.05 -22.29
N ALA A 640 -21.76 44.93 -21.39
CA ALA A 640 -22.14 46.28 -21.67
C ALA A 640 -20.98 47.06 -22.32
N ILE A 641 -19.79 46.99 -21.73
CA ILE A 641 -18.59 47.65 -22.26
C ILE A 641 -18.16 47.05 -23.60
N ARG A 642 -18.04 45.72 -23.69
CA ARG A 642 -17.48 45.02 -24.87
C ARG A 642 -18.36 45.14 -26.11
N LEU A 643 -19.68 45.24 -25.93
CA LEU A 643 -20.66 45.25 -27.00
C LEU A 643 -21.39 46.60 -27.13
N GLY A 644 -21.10 47.59 -26.28
CA GLY A 644 -21.78 48.89 -26.26
C GLY A 644 -23.28 48.77 -25.93
N LEU A 645 -23.67 47.84 -25.05
CA LEU A 645 -25.08 47.59 -24.72
C LEU A 645 -25.49 48.30 -23.44
N ALA A 646 -26.73 48.76 -23.39
CA ALA A 646 -27.34 49.15 -22.12
C ALA A 646 -27.43 47.96 -21.15
N PRO A 647 -27.39 48.15 -19.82
CA PRO A 647 -27.41 47.08 -18.83
C PRO A 647 -28.55 46.06 -19.00
N ASP A 648 -29.76 46.52 -19.36
CA ASP A 648 -30.91 45.62 -19.57
C ASP A 648 -30.75 44.73 -20.80
N LEU A 649 -30.19 45.28 -21.91
CA LEU A 649 -29.87 44.50 -23.09
C LEU A 649 -28.74 43.50 -22.84
N ALA A 650 -27.73 43.89 -22.07
CA ALA A 650 -26.67 42.98 -21.63
C ALA A 650 -27.24 41.84 -20.77
N ARG A 651 -28.20 42.12 -19.90
CA ARG A 651 -28.91 41.15 -19.07
C ARG A 651 -29.71 40.14 -19.91
N ALA A 652 -30.51 40.65 -20.87
CA ALA A 652 -31.28 39.80 -21.77
C ALA A 652 -30.37 38.88 -22.62
N ARG A 653 -29.28 39.44 -23.15
CA ARG A 653 -28.30 38.72 -23.96
C ARG A 653 -27.58 37.63 -23.13
N LEU A 654 -27.20 37.93 -21.90
CA LEU A 654 -26.58 36.94 -20.97
C LEU A 654 -27.56 35.81 -20.65
N ALA A 655 -28.84 36.14 -20.43
CA ALA A 655 -29.89 35.13 -20.18
C ALA A 655 -30.10 34.24 -21.41
N ALA A 656 -30.19 34.78 -22.62
CA ALA A 656 -30.29 34.02 -23.87
C ALA A 656 -29.07 33.10 -24.10
N ALA A 657 -27.89 33.52 -23.62
CA ALA A 657 -26.66 32.70 -23.64
C ALA A 657 -26.61 31.65 -22.53
N GLY A 658 -27.67 31.46 -21.70
CA GLY A 658 -27.67 30.54 -20.56
C GLY A 658 -26.65 30.89 -19.49
N GLY A 659 -26.41 32.19 -19.25
CA GLY A 659 -25.47 32.73 -18.27
C GLY A 659 -23.98 32.62 -18.68
N SER A 660 -23.67 32.13 -19.87
CA SER A 660 -22.29 32.00 -20.37
C SER A 660 -21.82 33.35 -20.95
N LEU A 661 -20.89 34.00 -20.27
CA LEU A 661 -20.28 35.25 -20.78
C LEU A 661 -19.60 35.01 -22.14
N ARG A 662 -18.92 33.87 -22.34
CA ARG A 662 -18.26 33.52 -23.59
C ARG A 662 -19.26 33.46 -24.76
N ARG A 663 -20.37 32.73 -24.59
CA ARG A 663 -21.42 32.63 -25.61
C ARG A 663 -22.07 33.98 -25.85
N ALA A 664 -22.38 34.73 -24.78
CA ALA A 664 -22.99 36.04 -24.90
C ALA A 664 -22.12 37.05 -25.69
N LEU A 665 -20.80 36.95 -25.61
CA LEU A 665 -19.87 37.80 -26.40
C LEU A 665 -19.81 37.40 -27.87
N THR A 666 -20.10 36.16 -28.24
CA THR A 666 -19.96 35.63 -29.63
C THR A 666 -21.28 35.32 -30.33
N MET A 667 -22.44 35.49 -29.68
CA MET A 667 -23.75 35.41 -30.32
C MET A 667 -23.91 36.58 -31.31
N ASP A 668 -24.51 36.33 -32.44
CA ASP A 668 -24.92 37.36 -33.43
C ASP A 668 -26.11 38.17 -32.94
#